data_43fec73568c2e0cc118183326bcf6041
#
_entry.id   43fec73568c2e0cc118183326bcf6041
#
_cell.length_a   1.000
_cell.length_b   1.000
_cell.length_c   1.000
_cell.angle_alpha   90.00
_cell.angle_beta   90.00
_cell.angle_gamma   90.00
#
_symmetry.space_group_name_H-M   'P 1'
#
loop_
_entity.id
_entity.type
_entity.pdbx_description
1 polymer ?
#
loop_
_entity_poly.entity_id
_entity_poly.type
_entity_poly.pdbx_seq_one_letter_code
_entity_poly.pdbx_strand_id
1 'polypeptide(L)'
;MKTVHKKSRAKKPAGTLPSRDAIRAFLKEADQKTGLREIARAFSVGPDDKKALRGLVRSLEADGALDRAGPKKYVEAGRLPENAVVEVTGIDRDGEAIARPVVWAAKTRPPVIFMAAEPRGQPALAPGARVLARLRRIGDDKYEGRTLKRMAQNTGSIVGLFRAEGLGGRIEPTDRRQKAEWTVPAGETMGAASGEIVRAEPLPGGGYGAKPARVTECLGQITDARSVSLIAIATHGIPMDFPDAAIKEAERAKVTPLGKRTDLRELHLITIDGADARDFDDAVFAEPDGKGFRLIVAIADVAHYVKPGSALEIAARERGNSCYFPDRVVPMLPEALSNGWCSLKPQEDRGCLFVEMFIDAAGHKKSHKFGRGLMRSAARKTYEDVQAEHDADPAAHRHLYAAFAALAAARTERGTLELDLPERKVELTPEGAVASIEPRLRLASHKLIEEFMILANVCAAEELERLRQPCMYRVHAPPTAEKLDNLRSFLSTLDISLKPGDQLHPRDLDHILKLVAGTEKAALVNETVLRSQSQAEYSPDNIGHFGLALTRYAHFTSPIRRYADLLVHRALIAGLKLGKDGLAEADIARFADSAEHITATERRATLAERDSTDRYLALYLQHRVGEMFTARVSGVTKFGLFVTLPESGASGFLPMASLPDDFWMHDEKTSTLIGKRTRQTFQLAQVLDVRLKEAKPVTGGLIFSLDAHAARAPRAGGPKPHRQQKHRRR
;
A
#
# COMPACT_ATOMS: atom_id res chain seq x y z
N MET A 1 -10.16 83.11 15.89
CA MET A 1 -10.56 82.38 14.67
C MET A 1 -9.30 81.72 14.08
N LYS A 2 -9.13 80.42 14.27
CA LYS A 2 -8.09 79.63 13.65
C LYS A 2 -8.76 78.58 12.73
N THR A 3 -8.59 78.78 11.43
CA THR A 3 -9.14 77.91 10.38
C THR A 3 -8.24 76.66 10.26
N VAL A 4 -8.83 75.49 10.53
CA VAL A 4 -8.17 74.20 10.36
C VAL A 4 -8.35 73.71 8.93
N HIS A 5 -7.24 73.69 8.14
CA HIS A 5 -7.22 73.10 6.83
C HIS A 5 -7.23 71.55 6.93
N LYS A 6 -8.34 70.91 6.51
CA LYS A 6 -8.40 69.49 6.26
C LYS A 6 -7.60 69.14 5.01
N LYS A 7 -6.42 68.53 5.18
CA LYS A 7 -5.67 67.88 4.09
C LYS A 7 -6.49 66.69 3.54
N SER A 8 -6.96 66.77 2.32
CA SER A 8 -7.56 65.69 1.58
C SER A 8 -6.46 64.63 1.32
N ARG A 9 -6.64 63.41 1.87
CA ARG A 9 -5.83 62.27 1.49
C ARG A 9 -6.11 61.91 0.04
N ALA A 10 -5.16 62.08 -0.85
CA ALA A 10 -5.21 61.59 -2.24
C ALA A 10 -5.48 60.08 -2.22
N LYS A 11 -6.54 59.63 -2.89
CA LYS A 11 -6.84 58.22 -3.15
C LYS A 11 -5.69 57.66 -3.99
N LYS A 12 -4.93 56.69 -3.44
CA LYS A 12 -4.05 55.85 -4.26
C LYS A 12 -4.86 55.19 -5.38
N PRO A 13 -4.33 55.10 -6.60
CA PRO A 13 -5.01 54.41 -7.68
C PRO A 13 -5.35 52.97 -7.26
N ALA A 14 -6.59 52.54 -7.60
CA ALA A 14 -7.02 51.17 -7.34
C ALA A 14 -6.11 50.21 -8.13
N GLY A 15 -5.48 49.28 -7.42
CA GLY A 15 -4.66 48.24 -8.05
C GLY A 15 -5.54 47.28 -8.84
N THR A 16 -5.01 46.82 -9.95
CA THR A 16 -5.60 45.74 -10.73
C THR A 16 -5.70 44.44 -9.91
N LEU A 17 -6.74 43.62 -10.18
CA LEU A 17 -6.88 42.32 -9.54
C LEU A 17 -5.61 41.49 -9.73
N PRO A 18 -4.97 40.93 -8.66
CA PRO A 18 -3.74 40.17 -8.78
C PRO A 18 -3.95 38.89 -9.60
N SER A 19 -2.92 38.47 -10.33
CA SER A 19 -2.95 37.17 -11.00
C SER A 19 -2.89 36.04 -9.96
N ARG A 20 -3.27 34.83 -10.38
CA ARG A 20 -3.18 33.62 -9.53
C ARG A 20 -1.76 33.40 -9.02
N ASP A 21 -0.78 33.55 -9.90
CA ASP A 21 0.64 33.36 -9.56
C ASP A 21 1.18 34.45 -8.64
N ALA A 22 0.69 35.69 -8.76
CA ALA A 22 1.05 36.76 -7.86
C ALA A 22 0.52 36.49 -6.43
N ILE A 23 -0.69 35.94 -6.29
CA ILE A 23 -1.24 35.56 -4.97
C ILE A 23 -0.42 34.40 -4.39
N ARG A 24 -0.04 33.40 -5.19
CA ARG A 24 0.80 32.29 -4.75
C ARG A 24 2.18 32.78 -4.30
N ALA A 25 2.86 33.60 -5.08
CA ALA A 25 4.16 34.15 -4.75
C ALA A 25 4.09 34.97 -3.45
N PHE A 26 3.09 35.81 -3.27
CA PHE A 26 2.88 36.57 -2.05
C PHE A 26 2.67 35.67 -0.81
N LEU A 27 1.87 34.60 -0.92
CA LEU A 27 1.65 33.65 0.16
C LEU A 27 2.87 32.75 0.41
N LYS A 28 3.70 32.52 -0.61
CA LYS A 28 4.97 31.81 -0.48
C LYS A 28 5.99 32.62 0.34
N GLU A 29 6.05 33.93 0.17
CA GLU A 29 6.93 34.84 0.91
C GLU A 29 6.39 35.23 2.29
N ALA A 30 5.06 35.10 2.51
CA ALA A 30 4.44 35.44 3.77
C ALA A 30 4.74 34.38 4.85
N ASP A 31 5.50 34.76 5.88
CA ASP A 31 5.83 33.88 7.02
C ASP A 31 4.64 33.56 7.93
N GLN A 32 3.51 34.20 7.75
CA GLN A 32 2.32 34.07 8.60
C GLN A 32 1.05 33.74 7.80
N LYS A 33 0.09 33.10 8.51
CA LYS A 33 -1.24 32.82 8.01
C LYS A 33 -1.93 34.12 7.56
N THR A 34 -2.18 34.23 6.24
CA THR A 34 -2.61 35.48 5.63
C THR A 34 -4.12 35.43 5.29
N GLY A 35 -4.84 36.45 5.70
CA GLY A 35 -6.29 36.57 5.43
C GLY A 35 -6.61 37.34 4.15
N LEU A 36 -7.83 37.18 3.66
CA LEU A 36 -8.32 37.86 2.46
C LEU A 36 -8.18 39.40 2.52
N ARG A 37 -8.23 39.99 3.75
CA ARG A 37 -8.03 41.43 3.97
C ARG A 37 -6.55 41.83 3.80
N GLU A 38 -5.65 40.97 4.18
CA GLU A 38 -4.20 41.19 4.06
C GLU A 38 -3.75 41.06 2.62
N ILE A 39 -4.26 40.05 1.88
CA ILE A 39 -4.07 39.90 0.44
C ILE A 39 -4.60 41.16 -0.29
N ALA A 40 -5.85 41.56 -0.02
CA ALA A 40 -6.43 42.75 -0.62
C ALA A 40 -5.62 44.03 -0.34
N ARG A 41 -5.02 44.16 0.86
CA ARG A 41 -4.17 45.29 1.22
C ARG A 41 -2.82 45.25 0.51
N ALA A 42 -2.19 44.07 0.41
CA ALA A 42 -0.90 43.89 -0.26
C ALA A 42 -0.98 44.28 -1.75
N PHE A 43 -2.06 43.90 -2.41
CA PHE A 43 -2.30 44.21 -3.85
C PHE A 43 -3.14 45.47 -4.08
N SER A 44 -3.44 46.27 -3.04
CA SER A 44 -4.25 47.50 -3.15
C SER A 44 -5.60 47.30 -3.85
N VAL A 45 -6.26 46.14 -3.65
CA VAL A 45 -7.52 45.77 -4.30
C VAL A 45 -8.66 46.64 -3.75
N GLY A 46 -9.38 47.28 -4.66
CA GLY A 46 -10.51 48.17 -4.36
C GLY A 46 -11.71 47.44 -3.74
N PRO A 47 -12.69 48.20 -3.14
CA PRO A 47 -13.89 47.60 -2.55
C PRO A 47 -14.72 46.78 -3.53
N ASP A 48 -14.79 47.19 -4.78
CA ASP A 48 -15.58 46.58 -5.84
C ASP A 48 -14.99 45.25 -6.33
N ASP A 49 -13.66 45.09 -6.28
CA ASP A 49 -12.94 43.90 -6.72
C ASP A 49 -12.80 42.84 -5.62
N LYS A 50 -13.21 43.10 -4.39
CA LYS A 50 -13.12 42.14 -3.28
C LYS A 50 -13.92 40.86 -3.52
N LYS A 51 -15.01 40.93 -4.27
CA LYS A 51 -15.81 39.74 -4.62
C LYS A 51 -15.04 38.86 -5.63
N ALA A 52 -14.39 39.47 -6.61
CA ALA A 52 -13.57 38.81 -7.60
C ALA A 52 -12.32 38.20 -6.95
N LEU A 53 -11.62 38.92 -6.05
CA LEU A 53 -10.51 38.38 -5.26
C LEU A 53 -10.91 37.14 -4.42
N ARG A 54 -12.11 37.19 -3.82
CA ARG A 54 -12.63 36.02 -3.06
C ARG A 54 -12.89 34.83 -3.97
N GLY A 55 -13.36 35.07 -5.19
CA GLY A 55 -13.54 34.05 -6.23
C GLY A 55 -12.19 33.40 -6.62
N LEU A 56 -11.18 34.23 -6.87
CA LEU A 56 -9.81 33.81 -7.20
C LEU A 56 -9.17 32.95 -6.10
N VAL A 57 -9.28 33.37 -4.84
CA VAL A 57 -8.74 32.60 -3.69
C VAL A 57 -9.49 31.29 -3.50
N ARG A 58 -10.80 31.24 -3.71
CA ARG A 58 -11.59 29.99 -3.68
C ARG A 58 -11.20 29.05 -4.82
N SER A 59 -10.96 29.59 -6.01
CA SER A 59 -10.48 28.77 -7.13
C SER A 59 -9.10 28.17 -6.84
N LEU A 60 -8.17 28.95 -6.26
CA LEU A 60 -6.85 28.46 -5.86
C LEU A 60 -6.94 27.40 -4.75
N GLU A 61 -7.90 27.53 -3.83
CA GLU A 61 -8.20 26.53 -2.79
C GLU A 61 -8.76 25.24 -3.43
N ALA A 62 -9.71 25.36 -4.36
CA ALA A 62 -10.30 24.22 -5.06
C ALA A 62 -9.28 23.45 -5.93
N ASP A 63 -8.34 24.18 -6.55
CA ASP A 63 -7.27 23.61 -7.35
C ASP A 63 -6.12 23.04 -6.50
N GLY A 64 -6.23 23.09 -5.16
CA GLY A 64 -5.21 22.58 -4.25
C GLY A 64 -3.92 23.39 -4.25
N ALA A 65 -3.94 24.65 -4.68
CA ALA A 65 -2.79 25.55 -4.64
C ALA A 65 -2.68 26.32 -3.32
N LEU A 66 -3.74 26.37 -2.53
CA LEU A 66 -3.80 27.00 -1.21
C LEU A 66 -4.51 26.09 -0.20
N ASP A 67 -4.00 26.05 1.02
CA ASP A 67 -4.62 25.37 2.16
C ASP A 67 -5.25 26.36 3.13
N ARG A 68 -6.35 25.95 3.78
CA ARG A 68 -6.97 26.70 4.88
C ARG A 68 -6.21 26.46 6.17
N ALA A 69 -5.62 27.53 6.70
CA ALA A 69 -4.90 27.50 7.97
C ALA A 69 -5.72 28.07 9.17
N GLY A 70 -7.05 28.07 9.03
CA GLY A 70 -8.02 28.55 10.04
C GLY A 70 -9.16 29.36 9.44
N PRO A 71 -10.11 29.86 10.26
CA PRO A 71 -11.24 30.65 9.76
C PRO A 71 -10.77 31.87 8.97
N LYS A 72 -10.99 31.89 7.65
CA LYS A 72 -10.64 32.98 6.72
C LYS A 72 -9.13 33.27 6.59
N LYS A 73 -8.25 32.30 6.89
CA LYS A 73 -6.80 32.40 6.70
C LYS A 73 -6.31 31.34 5.73
N TYR A 74 -5.35 31.70 4.88
CA TYR A 74 -4.80 30.88 3.81
C TYR A 74 -3.28 30.81 3.92
N VAL A 75 -2.71 29.70 3.49
CA VAL A 75 -1.26 29.45 3.33
C VAL A 75 -1.04 28.78 1.97
N GLU A 76 0.19 28.82 1.49
CA GLU A 76 0.56 28.01 0.31
C GLU A 76 0.32 26.52 0.60
N ALA A 77 -0.23 25.77 -0.34
CA ALA A 77 -0.51 24.36 -0.18
C ALA A 77 0.81 23.59 0.07
N GLY A 78 0.75 22.64 1.02
CA GLY A 78 1.92 21.85 1.38
C GLY A 78 2.87 22.53 2.39
N ARG A 79 2.46 23.61 3.04
CA ARG A 79 3.23 24.22 4.13
C ARG A 79 2.80 23.65 5.48
N LEU A 80 3.77 23.12 6.25
CA LEU A 80 3.50 22.66 7.60
C LEU A 80 3.25 23.85 8.56
N PRO A 81 2.34 23.69 9.54
CA PRO A 81 2.17 24.66 10.61
C PRO A 81 3.44 24.70 11.49
N GLU A 82 3.65 25.82 12.22
CA GLU A 82 4.77 25.98 13.14
C GLU A 82 4.87 24.85 14.17
N ASN A 83 3.74 24.31 14.63
CA ASN A 83 3.68 23.16 15.53
C ASN A 83 2.88 22.05 14.84
N ALA A 84 3.49 20.89 14.68
CA ALA A 84 2.84 19.72 14.09
C ALA A 84 3.26 18.44 14.81
N VAL A 85 2.36 17.43 14.75
CA VAL A 85 2.72 16.08 15.16
C VAL A 85 3.50 15.45 14.02
N VAL A 86 4.70 14.97 14.33
CA VAL A 86 5.61 14.34 13.39
C VAL A 86 5.98 12.94 13.87
N GLU A 87 6.21 12.04 12.91
CA GLU A 87 6.68 10.68 13.17
C GLU A 87 8.09 10.51 12.65
N VAL A 88 8.97 9.98 13.47
CA VAL A 88 10.35 9.65 13.09
C VAL A 88 10.34 8.48 12.13
N THR A 89 10.88 8.68 10.93
CA THR A 89 10.91 7.67 9.87
C THR A 89 12.29 7.05 9.65
N GLY A 90 13.33 7.60 10.25
CA GLY A 90 14.70 7.10 10.12
C GLY A 90 15.70 7.88 10.96
N ILE A 91 16.94 7.40 10.94
CA ILE A 91 18.11 8.02 11.58
C ILE A 91 19.18 8.16 10.50
N ASP A 92 19.81 9.34 10.40
CA ASP A 92 20.88 9.57 9.44
C ASP A 92 22.23 9.00 9.92
N ARG A 93 23.32 9.27 9.15
CA ARG A 93 24.66 8.79 9.48
C ARG A 93 25.25 9.43 10.72
N ASP A 94 24.81 10.63 11.04
CA ASP A 94 25.26 11.41 12.20
C ASP A 94 24.45 11.09 13.46
N GLY A 95 23.47 10.17 13.35
CA GLY A 95 22.60 9.75 14.44
C GLY A 95 21.44 10.71 14.70
N GLU A 96 21.13 11.62 13.77
CA GLU A 96 20.01 12.54 13.88
C GLU A 96 18.71 11.97 13.31
N ALA A 97 17.60 12.23 13.99
CA ALA A 97 16.31 11.69 13.60
C ALA A 97 15.70 12.46 12.41
N ILE A 98 15.26 11.70 11.40
CA ILE A 98 14.51 12.21 10.26
C ILE A 98 13.04 11.87 10.47
N ALA A 99 12.17 12.88 10.39
CA ALA A 99 10.73 12.72 10.61
C ALA A 99 9.90 13.22 9.42
N ARG A 100 8.63 12.83 9.42
CA ARG A 100 7.59 13.33 8.50
C ARG A 100 6.34 13.72 9.28
N PRO A 101 5.51 14.63 8.76
CA PRO A 101 4.24 14.96 9.39
C PRO A 101 3.34 13.72 9.42
N VAL A 102 2.64 13.49 10.54
CA VAL A 102 1.67 12.41 10.69
C VAL A 102 0.45 12.66 9.81
N VAL A 103 0.03 13.92 9.67
CA VAL A 103 -1.06 14.32 8.79
C VAL A 103 -0.51 15.17 7.67
N TRP A 104 -0.79 14.76 6.43
CA TRP A 104 -0.38 15.47 5.23
C TRP A 104 -1.50 15.48 4.20
N ALA A 105 -2.15 16.63 4.04
CA ALA A 105 -3.31 16.78 3.16
C ALA A 105 -2.96 17.16 1.72
N ALA A 106 -1.71 17.58 1.45
CA ALA A 106 -1.31 17.98 0.10
C ALA A 106 -1.04 16.76 -0.80
N LYS A 107 -1.30 16.90 -2.09
CA LYS A 107 -1.06 15.85 -3.11
C LYS A 107 0.44 15.62 -3.42
N THR A 108 1.33 16.44 -2.88
CA THR A 108 2.78 16.34 -3.02
C THR A 108 3.38 15.38 -1.99
N ARG A 109 4.65 14.99 -2.17
CA ARG A 109 5.36 14.20 -1.16
C ARG A 109 5.47 14.99 0.15
N PRO A 110 5.26 14.35 1.33
CA PRO A 110 5.44 15.02 2.60
C PRO A 110 6.87 15.57 2.73
N PRO A 111 7.05 16.78 3.27
CA PRO A 111 8.37 17.36 3.48
C PRO A 111 9.21 16.54 4.48
N VAL A 112 10.52 16.65 4.36
CA VAL A 112 11.47 16.02 5.29
C VAL A 112 11.73 16.96 6.45
N ILE A 113 11.66 16.41 7.66
CA ILE A 113 11.89 17.16 8.92
C ILE A 113 13.14 16.57 9.56
N PHE A 114 14.18 17.39 9.69
CA PHE A 114 15.38 17.05 10.43
C PHE A 114 15.16 17.44 11.90
N MET A 115 15.13 16.45 12.78
CA MET A 115 14.88 16.70 14.20
C MET A 115 16.18 17.10 14.89
N ALA A 116 16.15 18.20 15.62
CA ALA A 116 17.25 18.60 16.46
C ALA A 116 17.51 17.54 17.54
N ALA A 117 18.76 17.40 17.96
CA ALA A 117 19.13 16.48 19.03
C ALA A 117 18.33 16.75 20.30
N GLU A 118 17.91 15.70 20.99
CA GLU A 118 17.18 15.81 22.24
C GLU A 118 18.06 16.40 23.35
N PRO A 119 17.47 17.13 24.30
CA PRO A 119 18.20 17.65 25.44
C PRO A 119 18.89 16.53 26.24
N ARG A 120 20.00 16.87 26.92
CA ARG A 120 20.70 15.93 27.82
C ARG A 120 19.73 15.34 28.85
N GLY A 121 19.78 14.04 29.06
CA GLY A 121 18.90 13.32 29.99
C GLY A 121 17.56 12.87 29.37
N GLN A 122 17.28 13.23 28.12
CA GLN A 122 16.15 12.68 27.37
C GLN A 122 16.61 11.56 26.46
N PRO A 123 15.81 10.48 26.28
CA PRO A 123 16.11 9.44 25.27
C PRO A 123 16.17 10.04 23.86
N ALA A 124 17.04 9.50 23.00
CA ALA A 124 17.04 9.86 21.58
C ALA A 124 15.69 9.48 20.92
N LEU A 125 15.35 10.16 19.83
CA LEU A 125 14.19 9.78 19.03
C LEU A 125 14.53 8.56 18.19
N ALA A 126 13.74 7.50 18.31
CA ALA A 126 13.83 6.28 17.48
C ALA A 126 12.75 6.27 16.41
N PRO A 127 12.92 5.50 15.31
CA PRO A 127 11.89 5.30 14.29
C PRO A 127 10.57 4.82 14.90
N GLY A 128 9.46 5.38 14.41
CA GLY A 128 8.13 5.18 14.97
C GLY A 128 7.78 6.12 16.13
N ALA A 129 8.75 6.85 16.71
CA ALA A 129 8.46 7.83 17.76
C ALA A 129 7.60 8.97 17.20
N ARG A 130 6.50 9.29 17.90
CA ARG A 130 5.64 10.43 17.57
C ARG A 130 5.84 11.56 18.58
N VAL A 131 6.06 12.74 18.06
CA VAL A 131 6.27 13.93 18.88
C VAL A 131 5.51 15.12 18.31
N LEU A 132 4.99 15.98 19.22
CA LEU A 132 4.63 17.33 18.83
C LEU A 132 5.94 18.12 18.72
N ALA A 133 6.24 18.62 17.52
CA ALA A 133 7.45 19.36 17.25
C ALA A 133 7.14 20.80 16.83
N ARG A 134 8.00 21.73 17.21
CA ARG A 134 8.06 23.07 16.62
C ARG A 134 8.89 22.98 15.36
N LEU A 135 8.35 23.43 14.24
CA LEU A 135 8.94 23.32 12.91
C LEU A 135 9.41 24.68 12.41
N ARG A 136 10.61 24.72 11.86
CA ARG A 136 11.19 25.87 11.16
C ARG A 136 11.56 25.44 9.74
N ARG A 137 11.03 26.13 8.73
CA ARG A 137 11.39 25.87 7.33
C ARG A 137 12.84 26.26 7.07
N ILE A 138 13.63 25.37 6.48
CA ILE A 138 15.04 25.55 6.12
C ILE A 138 15.30 25.44 4.63
N GLY A 139 14.27 25.09 3.83
CA GLY A 139 14.34 24.98 2.37
C GLY A 139 13.00 24.56 1.78
N ASP A 140 12.95 24.44 0.46
CA ASP A 140 11.78 23.86 -0.20
C ASP A 140 11.67 22.38 0.25
N ASP A 141 10.51 21.99 0.77
CA ASP A 141 10.22 20.65 1.32
C ASP A 141 11.15 20.16 2.44
N LYS A 142 11.84 21.09 3.16
CA LYS A 142 12.73 20.76 4.27
C LYS A 142 12.43 21.62 5.48
N TYR A 143 12.34 20.97 6.64
CA TYR A 143 12.13 21.62 7.93
C TYR A 143 13.15 21.15 8.97
N GLU A 144 13.49 22.01 9.90
CA GLU A 144 14.12 21.67 11.19
C GLU A 144 13.00 21.54 12.21
N GLY A 145 13.01 20.46 13.01
CA GLY A 145 12.03 20.19 14.06
C GLY A 145 12.67 20.15 15.43
N ARG A 146 12.02 20.72 16.45
CA ARG A 146 12.40 20.57 17.85
C ARG A 146 11.24 19.99 18.63
N THR A 147 11.50 18.94 19.39
CA THR A 147 10.49 18.29 20.24
C THR A 147 9.94 19.24 21.28
N LEU A 148 8.63 19.44 21.30
CA LEU A 148 7.91 20.15 22.35
C LEU A 148 7.33 19.18 23.39
N LYS A 149 6.76 18.05 22.89
CA LYS A 149 6.13 17.04 23.74
C LYS A 149 6.20 15.68 23.05
N ARG A 150 6.61 14.65 23.79
CA ARG A 150 6.51 13.27 23.34
C ARG A 150 5.09 12.75 23.53
N MET A 151 4.59 11.97 22.56
CA MET A 151 3.29 11.33 22.66
C MET A 151 3.45 10.02 23.43
N ALA A 152 2.74 9.87 24.53
CA ALA A 152 2.97 8.83 25.56
C ALA A 152 2.84 7.37 25.10
N GLN A 153 2.37 7.10 23.90
CA GLN A 153 2.13 5.75 23.39
C GLN A 153 3.13 5.27 22.34
N ASN A 154 4.15 6.04 21.96
CA ASN A 154 5.10 5.66 20.91
C ASN A 154 6.49 6.25 21.17
N THR A 155 7.27 5.57 21.98
CA THR A 155 8.70 5.92 22.20
C THR A 155 9.60 5.54 21.02
N GLY A 156 9.05 4.79 20.04
CA GLY A 156 9.81 4.14 18.98
C GLY A 156 10.51 2.87 19.48
N SER A 157 10.69 1.91 18.62
CA SER A 157 11.48 0.72 18.92
C SER A 157 12.61 0.55 17.91
N ILE A 158 13.72 -0.01 18.36
CA ILE A 158 14.89 -0.34 17.57
C ILE A 158 14.86 -1.84 17.39
N VAL A 159 14.91 -2.32 16.14
CA VAL A 159 15.14 -3.74 15.85
C VAL A 159 16.49 -3.85 15.15
N GLY A 160 17.36 -4.72 15.64
CA GLY A 160 18.69 -4.83 15.11
C GLY A 160 19.42 -6.09 15.54
N LEU A 161 20.57 -6.31 14.90
CA LEU A 161 21.50 -7.38 15.24
C LEU A 161 22.37 -6.94 16.41
N PHE A 162 22.30 -7.68 17.51
CA PHE A 162 23.14 -7.43 18.66
C PHE A 162 24.55 -8.01 18.45
N ARG A 163 25.55 -7.20 18.77
CA ARG A 163 26.97 -7.59 18.80
C ARG A 163 27.52 -7.29 20.18
N ALA A 164 27.93 -8.33 20.89
CA ALA A 164 28.51 -8.18 22.22
C ALA A 164 29.88 -7.48 22.16
N GLU A 165 30.08 -6.46 22.99
CA GLU A 165 31.35 -5.76 23.17
C GLU A 165 31.61 -5.56 24.67
N GLY A 166 32.59 -6.28 25.22
CA GLY A 166 32.86 -6.25 26.67
C GLY A 166 31.68 -6.75 27.49
N LEU A 167 31.22 -5.93 28.44
CA LEU A 167 30.04 -6.23 29.29
C LEU A 167 28.71 -5.71 28.69
N GLY A 168 28.78 -4.94 27.59
CA GLY A 168 27.63 -4.39 26.87
C GLY A 168 27.63 -4.87 25.42
N GLY A 169 27.26 -3.96 24.50
CA GLY A 169 27.25 -4.30 23.09
C GLY A 169 26.79 -3.16 22.20
N ARG A 170 26.61 -3.49 20.91
CA ARG A 170 26.03 -2.61 19.90
C ARG A 170 24.87 -3.29 19.21
N ILE A 171 23.95 -2.49 18.72
CA ILE A 171 22.85 -2.92 17.86
C ILE A 171 23.05 -2.30 16.49
N GLU A 172 23.24 -3.16 15.48
CA GLU A 172 23.21 -2.81 14.06
C GLU A 172 21.75 -2.86 13.59
N PRO A 173 21.11 -1.73 13.22
CA PRO A 173 19.70 -1.72 12.86
C PRO A 173 19.39 -2.58 11.63
N THR A 174 18.24 -3.27 11.64
CA THR A 174 17.74 -4.06 10.51
C THR A 174 17.05 -3.21 9.45
N ASP A 175 16.67 -1.96 9.76
CA ASP A 175 16.06 -1.02 8.83
C ASP A 175 17.16 -0.29 8.03
N ARG A 176 17.14 -0.44 6.70
CA ARG A 176 18.09 0.22 5.76
C ARG A 176 18.11 1.74 5.87
N ARG A 177 17.07 2.35 6.41
CA ARG A 177 16.94 3.81 6.61
C ARG A 177 17.71 4.29 7.83
N GLN A 178 18.04 3.40 8.76
CA GLN A 178 18.83 3.70 9.95
C GLN A 178 20.30 3.44 9.63
N LYS A 179 21.12 4.51 9.67
CA LYS A 179 22.54 4.45 9.30
C LYS A 179 23.47 4.39 10.50
N ALA A 180 22.98 4.78 11.68
CA ALA A 180 23.76 4.80 12.92
C ALA A 180 23.45 3.57 13.77
N GLU A 181 24.50 3.00 14.38
CA GLU A 181 24.39 1.96 15.39
C GLU A 181 23.95 2.53 16.74
N TRP A 182 23.42 1.65 17.59
CA TRP A 182 23.06 1.96 18.95
C TRP A 182 23.99 1.24 19.92
N THR A 183 24.36 1.88 21.02
CA THR A 183 25.19 1.26 22.08
C THR A 183 24.27 0.70 23.16
N VAL A 184 24.62 -0.49 23.67
CA VAL A 184 23.89 -1.11 24.79
C VAL A 184 24.84 -1.13 25.99
N PRO A 185 24.52 -0.37 27.06
CA PRO A 185 25.34 -0.39 28.26
C PRO A 185 25.34 -1.73 28.97
N ALA A 186 26.36 -1.97 29.80
CA ALA A 186 26.40 -3.13 30.69
C ALA A 186 25.16 -3.16 31.59
N GLY A 187 24.52 -4.33 31.72
CA GLY A 187 23.27 -4.51 32.48
C GLY A 187 21.99 -4.25 31.70
N GLU A 188 22.06 -3.64 30.51
CA GLU A 188 20.89 -3.35 29.65
C GLU A 188 20.78 -4.30 28.44
N THR A 189 21.56 -5.40 28.45
CA THR A 189 21.63 -6.37 27.34
C THR A 189 20.53 -7.43 27.37
N MET A 190 19.81 -7.57 28.50
CA MET A 190 18.82 -8.65 28.71
C MET A 190 19.39 -10.07 28.42
N GLY A 191 20.71 -10.26 28.55
CA GLY A 191 21.36 -11.51 28.25
C GLY A 191 21.50 -11.86 26.76
N ALA A 192 21.28 -10.90 25.86
CA ALA A 192 21.40 -11.11 24.43
C ALA A 192 22.79 -11.61 24.03
N ALA A 193 22.81 -12.65 23.19
CA ALA A 193 24.03 -13.22 22.63
C ALA A 193 24.44 -12.48 21.33
N SER A 194 25.73 -12.48 21.02
CA SER A 194 26.22 -11.92 19.75
C SER A 194 25.65 -12.67 18.56
N GLY A 195 25.11 -11.94 17.57
CA GLY A 195 24.40 -12.52 16.42
C GLY A 195 22.89 -12.69 16.63
N GLU A 196 22.37 -12.28 17.79
CA GLU A 196 20.94 -12.33 18.10
C GLU A 196 20.23 -11.07 17.62
N ILE A 197 19.04 -11.25 17.04
CA ILE A 197 18.16 -10.15 16.72
C ILE A 197 17.45 -9.71 18.01
N VAL A 198 17.50 -8.42 18.28
CA VAL A 198 16.90 -7.84 19.48
C VAL A 198 15.96 -6.70 19.14
N ARG A 199 14.95 -6.53 20.01
CA ARG A 199 14.19 -5.29 20.11
C ARG A 199 14.74 -4.49 21.28
N ALA A 200 14.89 -3.18 21.08
CA ALA A 200 15.43 -2.29 22.08
C ALA A 200 14.68 -0.95 22.12
N GLU A 201 14.80 -0.27 23.23
CA GLU A 201 14.27 1.08 23.44
C GLU A 201 15.41 2.06 23.72
N PRO A 202 15.30 3.32 23.20
CA PRO A 202 16.29 4.35 23.51
C PRO A 202 16.36 4.65 24.99
N LEU A 203 17.58 4.76 25.51
CA LEU A 203 17.86 5.24 26.86
C LEU A 203 18.16 6.75 26.87
N PRO A 204 17.94 7.45 28.00
CA PRO A 204 18.43 8.80 28.20
C PRO A 204 19.94 8.87 27.97
N GLY A 205 20.36 9.77 27.10
CA GLY A 205 21.77 9.95 26.75
C GLY A 205 22.01 11.37 26.26
N GLY A 206 23.26 11.76 26.14
CA GLY A 206 23.61 13.08 25.63
C GLY A 206 24.99 13.08 24.97
N GLY A 207 25.09 13.73 23.82
CA GLY A 207 26.32 13.90 23.08
C GLY A 207 26.26 13.42 21.64
N TYR A 208 27.35 13.67 20.93
CA TYR A 208 27.55 13.17 19.57
C TYR A 208 27.96 11.67 19.60
N GLY A 209 27.55 10.93 18.60
CA GLY A 209 27.91 9.52 18.44
C GLY A 209 26.75 8.55 18.62
N ALA A 210 27.06 7.25 18.75
CA ALA A 210 26.06 6.21 18.92
C ALA A 210 25.21 6.42 20.18
N LYS A 211 23.89 6.34 20.02
CA LYS A 211 22.92 6.61 21.09
C LYS A 211 22.74 5.36 21.96
N PRO A 212 22.55 5.49 23.30
CA PRO A 212 22.32 4.35 24.15
C PRO A 212 20.90 3.79 24.00
N ALA A 213 20.81 2.46 24.08
CA ALA A 213 19.56 1.73 24.07
C ALA A 213 19.60 0.57 25.06
N ARG A 214 18.41 0.09 25.50
CA ARG A 214 18.22 -1.09 26.34
C ARG A 214 17.51 -2.16 25.53
N VAL A 215 18.00 -3.39 25.55
CA VAL A 215 17.30 -4.55 24.99
C VAL A 215 16.07 -4.83 25.82
N THR A 216 14.92 -4.96 25.14
CA THR A 216 13.63 -5.28 25.76
C THR A 216 13.11 -6.65 25.37
N GLU A 217 13.63 -7.25 24.29
CA GLU A 217 13.23 -8.57 23.79
C GLU A 217 14.34 -9.16 22.92
N CYS A 218 14.59 -10.47 23.07
CA CYS A 218 15.43 -11.27 22.19
C CYS A 218 14.54 -12.04 21.21
N LEU A 219 14.73 -11.83 19.90
CA LEU A 219 13.88 -12.36 18.83
C LEU A 219 14.43 -13.63 18.17
N GLY A 220 15.65 -14.05 18.54
CA GLY A 220 16.33 -15.24 18.04
C GLY A 220 17.59 -14.96 17.22
N GLN A 221 18.33 -15.99 16.89
CA GLN A 221 19.59 -15.90 16.14
C GLN A 221 19.34 -15.59 14.67
N ILE A 222 20.18 -14.74 14.08
CA ILE A 222 20.09 -14.37 12.65
C ILE A 222 20.30 -15.57 11.70
N THR A 223 20.98 -16.61 12.18
CA THR A 223 21.21 -17.85 11.45
C THR A 223 19.97 -18.75 11.39
N ASP A 224 19.00 -18.53 12.28
CA ASP A 224 17.71 -19.21 12.21
C ASP A 224 16.82 -18.52 11.19
N ALA A 225 16.49 -19.19 10.09
CA ALA A 225 15.65 -18.66 9.04
C ALA A 225 14.24 -18.25 9.55
N ARG A 226 13.76 -18.84 10.66
CA ARG A 226 12.50 -18.46 11.33
C ARG A 226 12.55 -17.05 11.95
N SER A 227 13.75 -16.54 12.23
CA SER A 227 13.95 -15.18 12.74
C SER A 227 13.67 -14.11 11.67
N VAL A 228 13.72 -14.46 10.39
CA VAL A 228 13.56 -13.53 9.26
C VAL A 228 12.22 -12.81 9.30
N SER A 229 11.12 -13.56 9.45
CA SER A 229 9.79 -12.95 9.57
C SER A 229 9.63 -12.16 10.88
N LEU A 230 10.24 -12.61 11.98
CA LEU A 230 10.20 -11.88 13.26
C LEU A 230 10.86 -10.51 13.15
N ILE A 231 11.93 -10.38 12.37
CA ILE A 231 12.55 -9.08 12.09
C ILE A 231 11.53 -8.15 11.40
N ALA A 232 10.86 -8.63 10.36
CA ALA A 232 9.87 -7.83 9.63
C ALA A 232 8.67 -7.47 10.52
N ILE A 233 8.15 -8.44 11.28
CA ILE A 233 7.05 -8.25 12.25
C ILE A 233 7.42 -7.18 13.27
N ALA A 234 8.59 -7.28 13.89
CA ALA A 234 9.07 -6.35 14.89
C ALA A 234 9.34 -4.96 14.29
N THR A 235 9.99 -4.88 13.11
CA THR A 235 10.32 -3.63 12.42
C THR A 235 9.08 -2.84 12.03
N HIS A 236 8.04 -3.52 11.59
CA HIS A 236 6.79 -2.89 11.18
C HIS A 236 5.74 -2.80 12.29
N GLY A 237 6.06 -3.26 13.50
CA GLY A 237 5.16 -3.18 14.66
C GLY A 237 3.87 -3.97 14.46
N ILE A 238 3.94 -5.17 13.86
CA ILE A 238 2.80 -6.06 13.71
C ILE A 238 2.52 -6.69 15.08
N PRO A 239 1.31 -6.55 15.67
CA PRO A 239 0.97 -7.17 16.95
C PRO A 239 0.92 -8.70 16.83
N MET A 240 1.71 -9.42 17.62
CA MET A 240 1.70 -10.90 17.63
C MET A 240 0.71 -11.46 18.65
N ASP A 241 0.78 -10.98 19.88
CA ASP A 241 0.00 -11.53 20.99
C ASP A 241 -1.40 -10.95 21.05
N PHE A 242 -2.36 -11.76 21.39
CA PHE A 242 -3.71 -11.33 21.70
C PHE A 242 -3.84 -11.02 23.19
N PRO A 243 -4.63 -9.99 23.56
CA PRO A 243 -4.99 -9.78 24.95
C PRO A 243 -5.72 -11.02 25.54
N ASP A 244 -5.43 -11.38 26.80
CA ASP A 244 -6.05 -12.51 27.49
C ASP A 244 -7.59 -12.50 27.42
N ALA A 245 -8.19 -11.30 27.47
CA ALA A 245 -9.63 -11.15 27.38
C ALA A 245 -10.17 -11.61 26.01
N ALA A 246 -9.44 -11.32 24.92
CA ALA A 246 -9.83 -11.76 23.58
C ALA A 246 -9.65 -13.29 23.41
N ILE A 247 -8.58 -13.86 23.96
CA ILE A 247 -8.35 -15.31 23.97
C ILE A 247 -9.49 -16.01 24.70
N LYS A 248 -9.80 -15.58 25.92
CA LYS A 248 -10.90 -16.16 26.74
C LYS A 248 -12.27 -16.02 26.07
N GLU A 249 -12.49 -14.94 25.31
CA GLU A 249 -13.73 -14.75 24.57
C GLU A 249 -13.80 -15.71 23.37
N ALA A 250 -12.69 -15.92 22.64
CA ALA A 250 -12.60 -16.89 21.55
C ALA A 250 -12.79 -18.34 22.01
N GLU A 251 -12.23 -18.73 23.17
CA GLU A 251 -12.37 -20.09 23.75
C GLU A 251 -13.79 -20.39 24.19
N ARG A 252 -14.60 -19.39 24.53
CA ARG A 252 -16.01 -19.55 24.89
C ARG A 252 -16.93 -19.68 23.68
N ALA A 253 -16.41 -19.51 22.46
CA ALA A 253 -17.20 -19.66 21.24
C ALA A 253 -17.80 -21.07 21.13
N LYS A 254 -18.99 -21.13 20.54
CA LYS A 254 -19.74 -22.39 20.36
C LYS A 254 -20.28 -22.48 18.96
N VAL A 255 -20.70 -23.67 18.55
CA VAL A 255 -21.36 -23.90 17.27
C VAL A 255 -22.52 -22.91 17.05
N THR A 256 -22.61 -22.34 15.89
CA THR A 256 -23.73 -21.46 15.50
C THR A 256 -25.01 -22.27 15.38
N PRO A 257 -26.10 -21.95 16.13
CA PRO A 257 -27.37 -22.64 15.98
C PRO A 257 -28.10 -22.24 14.70
N LEU A 258 -28.95 -23.14 14.16
CA LEU A 258 -29.83 -22.81 13.02
C LEU A 258 -30.74 -21.61 13.37
N GLY A 259 -31.49 -21.66 14.46
CA GLY A 259 -32.37 -20.57 14.89
C GLY A 259 -33.26 -20.03 13.76
N LYS A 260 -33.13 -18.73 13.45
CA LYS A 260 -33.84 -18.06 12.34
C LYS A 260 -33.04 -18.01 11.04
N ARG A 261 -31.91 -18.69 10.95
CA ARG A 261 -31.05 -18.76 9.79
C ARG A 261 -31.69 -19.61 8.69
N THR A 262 -31.39 -19.28 7.46
CA THR A 262 -31.73 -20.15 6.31
C THR A 262 -30.92 -21.44 6.39
N ASP A 263 -31.54 -22.59 6.25
CA ASP A 263 -30.84 -23.86 6.18
C ASP A 263 -30.29 -24.08 4.76
N LEU A 264 -28.97 -24.10 4.65
CA LEU A 264 -28.22 -24.30 3.40
C LEU A 264 -27.44 -25.61 3.38
N ARG A 265 -27.64 -26.49 4.38
CA ARG A 265 -26.81 -27.69 4.58
C ARG A 265 -26.96 -28.74 3.47
N GLU A 266 -28.09 -28.72 2.75
CA GLU A 266 -28.36 -29.62 1.63
C GLU A 266 -27.77 -29.12 0.30
N LEU A 267 -27.31 -27.84 0.23
CA LEU A 267 -26.64 -27.33 -0.96
C LEU A 267 -25.21 -27.84 -1.04
N HIS A 268 -24.79 -28.24 -2.23
CA HIS A 268 -23.43 -28.71 -2.48
C HIS A 268 -22.42 -27.55 -2.54
N LEU A 269 -22.34 -26.79 -1.45
CA LEU A 269 -21.35 -25.72 -1.27
C LEU A 269 -19.97 -26.33 -1.03
N ILE A 270 -18.96 -25.87 -1.75
CA ILE A 270 -17.56 -26.30 -1.59
C ILE A 270 -16.66 -25.08 -1.31
N THR A 271 -15.60 -25.28 -0.50
CA THR A 271 -14.53 -24.31 -0.32
C THR A 271 -13.38 -24.65 -1.26
N ILE A 272 -12.78 -23.61 -1.88
CA ILE A 272 -11.66 -23.75 -2.83
C ILE A 272 -10.58 -22.74 -2.47
N ASP A 273 -9.47 -23.25 -1.90
CA ASP A 273 -8.42 -22.43 -1.31
C ASP A 273 -7.02 -22.96 -1.64
N GLY A 274 -5.97 -22.28 -1.20
CA GLY A 274 -4.60 -22.79 -1.24
C GLY A 274 -4.41 -24.04 -0.40
N ALA A 275 -3.44 -24.87 -0.73
CA ALA A 275 -3.17 -26.13 -0.03
C ALA A 275 -2.87 -25.95 1.47
N ASP A 276 -2.25 -24.85 1.83
CA ASP A 276 -1.81 -24.47 3.18
C ASP A 276 -2.86 -23.65 3.98
N ALA A 277 -3.98 -23.25 3.35
CA ALA A 277 -5.05 -22.50 3.99
C ALA A 277 -5.75 -23.32 5.08
N ARG A 278 -6.12 -22.67 6.20
CA ARG A 278 -6.88 -23.23 7.33
C ARG A 278 -8.11 -22.39 7.70
N ASP A 279 -8.15 -21.15 7.23
CA ASP A 279 -9.15 -20.11 7.48
C ASP A 279 -10.04 -19.95 6.24
N PHE A 280 -10.93 -20.92 6.02
CA PHE A 280 -11.83 -20.95 4.86
C PHE A 280 -12.93 -19.90 5.04
N ASP A 281 -12.75 -18.74 4.39
CA ASP A 281 -13.69 -17.62 4.47
C ASP A 281 -14.95 -17.84 3.63
N ASP A 282 -14.85 -18.52 2.47
CA ASP A 282 -15.90 -18.60 1.45
C ASP A 282 -16.17 -20.01 0.96
N ALA A 283 -17.42 -20.24 0.60
CA ALA A 283 -17.87 -21.43 -0.11
C ALA A 283 -18.80 -21.04 -1.25
N VAL A 284 -18.71 -21.75 -2.37
CA VAL A 284 -19.39 -21.41 -3.61
C VAL A 284 -20.28 -22.54 -4.13
N PHE A 285 -21.35 -22.13 -4.80
CA PHE A 285 -22.28 -23.03 -5.49
C PHE A 285 -22.79 -22.35 -6.78
N ALA A 286 -23.01 -23.11 -7.84
CA ALA A 286 -23.62 -22.64 -9.08
C ALA A 286 -24.53 -23.71 -9.68
N GLU A 287 -25.67 -23.26 -10.22
CA GLU A 287 -26.57 -24.07 -11.02
C GLU A 287 -27.18 -23.27 -12.18
N PRO A 288 -27.63 -23.91 -13.25
CA PRO A 288 -28.36 -23.24 -14.32
C PRO A 288 -29.68 -22.63 -13.83
N ASP A 289 -29.99 -21.41 -14.32
CA ASP A 289 -31.27 -20.74 -14.13
C ASP A 289 -31.76 -20.18 -15.47
N GLY A 290 -32.64 -20.91 -16.13
CA GLY A 290 -33.10 -20.61 -17.50
C GLY A 290 -31.93 -20.58 -18.47
N LYS A 291 -31.64 -19.43 -19.08
CA LYS A 291 -30.48 -19.21 -19.95
C LYS A 291 -29.22 -18.72 -19.22
N GLY A 292 -29.34 -18.43 -17.92
CA GLY A 292 -28.27 -17.92 -17.09
C GLY A 292 -27.94 -18.87 -15.95
N PHE A 293 -27.47 -18.30 -14.83
CA PHE A 293 -27.03 -19.07 -13.66
C PHE A 293 -27.54 -18.45 -12.36
N ARG A 294 -27.85 -19.32 -11.40
CA ARG A 294 -28.02 -19.02 -9.99
C ARG A 294 -26.72 -19.34 -9.28
N LEU A 295 -26.13 -18.35 -8.60
CA LEU A 295 -24.88 -18.47 -7.85
C LEU A 295 -25.16 -18.24 -6.38
N ILE A 296 -24.49 -18.98 -5.50
CA ILE A 296 -24.48 -18.71 -4.07
C ILE A 296 -23.03 -18.61 -3.61
N VAL A 297 -22.72 -17.49 -2.94
CA VAL A 297 -21.48 -17.28 -2.22
C VAL A 297 -21.83 -17.18 -0.74
N ALA A 298 -21.35 -18.13 0.04
CA ALA A 298 -21.53 -18.19 1.50
C ALA A 298 -20.21 -17.81 2.17
N ILE A 299 -20.25 -16.79 3.04
CA ILE A 299 -19.10 -16.23 3.73
C ILE A 299 -19.22 -16.48 5.22
N ALA A 300 -18.13 -16.84 5.89
CA ALA A 300 -18.05 -17.07 7.32
C ALA A 300 -18.70 -15.95 8.13
N ASP A 301 -19.63 -16.29 9.03
CA ASP A 301 -20.34 -15.32 9.88
C ASP A 301 -19.50 -14.91 11.10
N VAL A 302 -18.42 -14.19 10.83
CA VAL A 302 -17.49 -13.70 11.86
C VAL A 302 -18.20 -12.73 12.82
N ALA A 303 -19.18 -11.95 12.33
CA ALA A 303 -19.96 -11.02 13.14
C ALA A 303 -20.75 -11.73 14.28
N HIS A 304 -21.07 -13.02 14.10
CA HIS A 304 -21.69 -13.81 15.16
C HIS A 304 -20.81 -13.95 16.42
N TYR A 305 -19.50 -14.05 16.22
CA TYR A 305 -18.50 -14.25 17.28
C TYR A 305 -17.88 -12.92 17.73
N VAL A 306 -17.50 -12.08 16.79
CA VAL A 306 -16.82 -10.79 17.04
C VAL A 306 -17.88 -9.70 17.13
N LYS A 307 -18.37 -9.42 18.34
CA LYS A 307 -19.44 -8.46 18.57
C LYS A 307 -18.92 -7.03 18.77
N PRO A 308 -19.69 -5.99 18.40
CA PRO A 308 -19.32 -4.61 18.67
C PRO A 308 -18.94 -4.37 20.14
N GLY A 309 -17.80 -3.74 20.40
CA GLY A 309 -17.31 -3.40 21.74
C GLY A 309 -16.69 -4.56 22.53
N SER A 310 -16.62 -5.77 21.97
CA SER A 310 -15.99 -6.93 22.64
C SER A 310 -14.45 -6.85 22.62
N ALA A 311 -13.79 -7.65 23.44
CA ALA A 311 -12.34 -7.75 23.45
C ALA A 311 -11.79 -8.27 22.12
N LEU A 312 -12.49 -9.19 21.47
CA LEU A 312 -12.18 -9.70 20.13
C LEU A 312 -12.25 -8.57 19.09
N GLU A 313 -13.28 -7.74 19.15
CA GLU A 313 -13.44 -6.62 18.22
C GLU A 313 -12.32 -5.59 18.36
N ILE A 314 -11.97 -5.23 19.60
CA ILE A 314 -10.88 -4.28 19.85
C ILE A 314 -9.57 -4.82 19.28
N ALA A 315 -9.25 -6.10 19.51
CA ALA A 315 -8.05 -6.73 18.98
C ALA A 315 -8.07 -6.85 17.44
N ALA A 316 -9.19 -7.23 16.84
CA ALA A 316 -9.35 -7.33 15.39
C ALA A 316 -9.19 -5.96 14.70
N ARG A 317 -9.77 -4.90 15.29
CA ARG A 317 -9.65 -3.54 14.79
C ARG A 317 -8.22 -3.02 14.86
N GLU A 318 -7.50 -3.24 15.98
CA GLU A 318 -6.10 -2.85 16.14
C GLU A 318 -5.21 -3.48 15.07
N ARG A 319 -5.44 -4.77 14.76
CA ARG A 319 -4.71 -5.50 13.73
C ARG A 319 -5.09 -5.05 12.32
N GLY A 320 -6.38 -4.84 12.07
CA GLY A 320 -6.97 -4.43 10.80
C GLY A 320 -7.06 -5.55 9.77
N ASN A 321 -6.03 -6.40 9.70
CA ASN A 321 -5.97 -7.58 8.82
C ASN A 321 -4.97 -8.63 9.30
N SER A 322 -5.07 -9.85 8.79
CA SER A 322 -4.03 -10.89 8.94
C SER A 322 -2.82 -10.52 8.08
N CYS A 323 -1.61 -10.94 8.51
CA CYS A 323 -0.36 -10.78 7.76
C CYS A 323 0.19 -12.16 7.41
N TYR A 324 0.63 -12.35 6.15
CA TYR A 324 1.07 -13.64 5.61
C TYR A 324 2.57 -13.61 5.31
N PHE A 325 3.35 -14.32 6.10
CA PHE A 325 4.79 -14.47 5.92
C PHE A 325 5.11 -15.85 5.34
N PRO A 326 6.28 -16.05 4.72
CA PRO A 326 6.63 -17.36 4.16
C PRO A 326 6.61 -18.52 5.17
N ASP A 327 6.89 -18.26 6.45
CA ASP A 327 6.99 -19.28 7.52
C ASP A 327 5.80 -19.27 8.48
N ARG A 328 4.98 -18.22 8.52
CA ARG A 328 3.89 -18.06 9.47
C ARG A 328 2.81 -17.11 9.03
N VAL A 329 1.67 -17.21 9.67
CA VAL A 329 0.59 -16.23 9.58
C VAL A 329 0.46 -15.53 10.93
N VAL A 330 0.35 -14.20 10.92
CA VAL A 330 -0.09 -13.43 12.09
C VAL A 330 -1.57 -13.07 11.88
N PRO A 331 -2.49 -13.83 12.52
CA PRO A 331 -3.90 -13.73 12.21
C PRO A 331 -4.56 -12.49 12.83
N MET A 332 -5.63 -11.98 12.20
CA MET A 332 -6.47 -10.91 12.75
C MET A 332 -7.27 -11.38 13.96
N LEU A 333 -7.68 -12.63 13.98
CA LEU A 333 -8.47 -13.26 15.04
C LEU A 333 -7.70 -14.42 15.67
N PRO A 334 -7.92 -14.74 16.98
CA PRO A 334 -7.34 -15.94 17.58
C PRO A 334 -7.66 -17.22 16.78
N GLU A 335 -6.73 -18.17 16.74
CA GLU A 335 -6.84 -19.40 15.92
C GLU A 335 -8.08 -20.23 16.25
N ALA A 336 -8.56 -20.19 17.49
CA ALA A 336 -9.81 -20.85 17.89
C ALA A 336 -11.01 -20.35 17.06
N LEU A 337 -10.95 -19.11 16.55
CA LEU A 337 -11.95 -18.56 15.63
C LEU A 337 -11.50 -18.68 14.17
N SER A 338 -10.32 -18.14 13.82
CA SER A 338 -9.88 -18.07 12.42
C SER A 338 -9.78 -19.46 11.77
N ASN A 339 -9.11 -20.39 12.43
CA ASN A 339 -8.96 -21.78 11.99
C ASN A 339 -10.03 -22.71 12.58
N GLY A 340 -10.85 -22.23 13.52
CA GLY A 340 -11.83 -22.99 14.26
C GLY A 340 -13.28 -22.68 13.85
N TRP A 341 -13.98 -21.92 14.70
CA TRP A 341 -15.43 -21.72 14.58
C TRP A 341 -15.87 -20.88 13.36
N CYS A 342 -15.03 -19.98 12.88
CA CYS A 342 -15.34 -19.18 11.70
C CYS A 342 -15.05 -19.94 10.40
N SER A 343 -13.99 -20.75 10.35
CA SER A 343 -13.57 -21.47 9.14
C SER A 343 -14.67 -22.44 8.65
N LEU A 344 -15.04 -22.34 7.37
CA LEU A 344 -16.08 -23.15 6.71
C LEU A 344 -15.58 -24.57 6.40
N LYS A 345 -15.22 -25.31 7.47
CA LYS A 345 -14.65 -26.66 7.38
C LYS A 345 -15.62 -27.66 6.75
N PRO A 346 -15.10 -28.63 5.98
CA PRO A 346 -15.95 -29.65 5.35
C PRO A 346 -16.65 -30.51 6.40
N GLN A 347 -17.91 -30.89 6.08
CA GLN A 347 -18.78 -31.75 6.87
C GLN A 347 -19.13 -31.22 8.29
N GLU A 348 -18.86 -29.93 8.55
CA GLU A 348 -19.22 -29.30 9.81
C GLU A 348 -20.24 -28.17 9.61
N ASP A 349 -21.21 -28.05 10.53
CA ASP A 349 -22.19 -26.96 10.51
C ASP A 349 -21.52 -25.64 10.84
N ARG A 350 -21.68 -24.64 9.98
CA ARG A 350 -21.11 -23.29 10.13
C ARG A 350 -22.12 -22.21 9.83
N GLY A 351 -22.13 -21.16 10.64
CA GLY A 351 -22.88 -19.96 10.35
C GLY A 351 -22.26 -19.18 9.20
N CYS A 352 -23.06 -18.66 8.28
CA CYS A 352 -22.62 -17.85 7.18
C CYS A 352 -23.53 -16.63 6.93
N LEU A 353 -22.99 -15.57 6.38
CA LEU A 353 -23.73 -14.62 5.55
C LEU A 353 -23.61 -15.08 4.12
N PHE A 354 -24.71 -15.18 3.41
CA PHE A 354 -24.68 -15.59 2.00
C PHE A 354 -25.33 -14.54 1.09
N VAL A 355 -24.85 -14.51 -0.13
CA VAL A 355 -25.50 -13.79 -1.23
C VAL A 355 -25.87 -14.79 -2.32
N GLU A 356 -27.16 -14.78 -2.67
CA GLU A 356 -27.72 -15.47 -3.81
C GLU A 356 -27.80 -14.48 -4.98
N MET A 357 -27.19 -14.83 -6.09
CA MET A 357 -27.02 -13.96 -7.26
C MET A 357 -27.55 -14.64 -8.50
N PHE A 358 -28.27 -13.88 -9.33
CA PHE A 358 -28.75 -14.35 -10.63
C PHE A 358 -28.07 -13.56 -11.74
N ILE A 359 -27.46 -14.29 -12.68
CA ILE A 359 -26.80 -13.71 -13.85
C ILE A 359 -27.45 -14.23 -15.12
N ASP A 360 -27.39 -13.47 -16.21
CA ASP A 360 -27.79 -13.93 -17.53
C ASP A 360 -26.68 -14.73 -18.23
N ALA A 361 -26.96 -15.21 -19.45
CA ALA A 361 -26.02 -15.99 -20.26
C ALA A 361 -24.74 -15.20 -20.63
N ALA A 362 -24.79 -13.87 -20.61
CA ALA A 362 -23.64 -12.99 -20.86
C ALA A 362 -22.87 -12.62 -19.58
N GLY A 363 -23.30 -13.10 -18.40
CA GLY A 363 -22.68 -12.84 -17.12
C GLY A 363 -23.10 -11.53 -16.45
N HIS A 364 -24.10 -10.83 -17.00
CA HIS A 364 -24.61 -9.62 -16.37
C HIS A 364 -25.55 -9.96 -15.22
N LYS A 365 -25.32 -9.34 -14.07
CA LYS A 365 -26.15 -9.52 -12.89
C LYS A 365 -27.58 -9.00 -13.11
N LYS A 366 -28.58 -9.84 -12.85
CA LYS A 366 -30.00 -9.48 -12.87
C LYS A 366 -30.52 -9.06 -11.51
N SER A 367 -30.24 -9.86 -10.49
CA SER A 367 -30.70 -9.62 -9.13
C SER A 367 -29.80 -10.29 -8.10
N HIS A 368 -29.94 -9.91 -6.86
CA HIS A 368 -29.30 -10.58 -5.72
C HIS A 368 -30.14 -10.50 -4.46
N LYS A 369 -29.86 -11.40 -3.52
CA LYS A 369 -30.49 -11.43 -2.21
C LYS A 369 -29.48 -11.87 -1.15
N PHE A 370 -29.38 -11.10 -0.08
CA PHE A 370 -28.59 -11.47 1.08
C PHE A 370 -29.41 -12.22 2.12
N GLY A 371 -28.76 -13.12 2.83
CA GLY A 371 -29.35 -13.81 3.96
C GLY A 371 -28.30 -14.28 4.96
N ARG A 372 -28.74 -14.72 6.11
CA ARG A 372 -27.91 -15.32 7.14
C ARG A 372 -28.29 -16.80 7.24
N GLY A 373 -27.31 -17.68 7.03
CA GLY A 373 -27.54 -19.12 6.86
C GLY A 373 -26.77 -19.97 7.87
N LEU A 374 -27.18 -21.23 7.93
CA LEU A 374 -26.38 -22.34 8.45
C LEU A 374 -26.05 -23.25 7.28
N MET A 375 -24.79 -23.44 6.99
CA MET A 375 -24.29 -24.25 5.90
C MET A 375 -23.44 -25.43 6.38
N ARG A 376 -23.22 -26.40 5.52
CA ARG A 376 -22.25 -27.48 5.70
C ARG A 376 -21.48 -27.60 4.39
N SER A 377 -20.16 -27.36 4.41
CA SER A 377 -19.33 -27.52 3.21
C SER A 377 -19.27 -28.99 2.82
N ALA A 378 -19.61 -29.31 1.58
CA ALA A 378 -19.58 -30.66 1.04
C ALA A 378 -18.14 -31.18 0.89
N ALA A 379 -17.20 -30.31 0.52
CA ALA A 379 -15.80 -30.65 0.34
C ALA A 379 -14.91 -29.42 0.50
N ARG A 380 -13.68 -29.63 0.98
CA ARG A 380 -12.57 -28.70 0.86
C ARG A 380 -11.71 -29.14 -0.32
N LYS A 381 -11.51 -28.26 -1.29
CA LYS A 381 -10.68 -28.46 -2.48
C LYS A 381 -9.55 -27.46 -2.51
N THR A 382 -8.45 -27.81 -3.20
CA THR A 382 -7.43 -26.84 -3.57
C THR A 382 -7.72 -26.27 -4.97
N TYR A 383 -7.11 -25.13 -5.30
CA TYR A 383 -7.18 -24.58 -6.65
C TYR A 383 -6.63 -25.57 -7.68
N GLU A 384 -5.56 -26.28 -7.32
CA GLU A 384 -4.92 -27.30 -8.15
C GLU A 384 -5.83 -28.52 -8.34
N ASP A 385 -6.50 -28.98 -7.28
CA ASP A 385 -7.45 -30.12 -7.36
C ASP A 385 -8.60 -29.82 -8.33
N VAL A 386 -9.25 -28.64 -8.14
CA VAL A 386 -10.40 -28.23 -8.97
C VAL A 386 -9.97 -28.05 -10.44
N GLN A 387 -8.78 -27.51 -10.68
CA GLN A 387 -8.24 -27.39 -12.04
C GLN A 387 -7.97 -28.75 -12.64
N ALA A 388 -7.28 -29.64 -11.92
CA ALA A 388 -6.95 -30.99 -12.41
C ALA A 388 -8.19 -31.84 -12.65
N GLU A 389 -9.19 -31.78 -11.76
CA GLU A 389 -10.48 -32.49 -11.93
C GLU A 389 -11.23 -32.01 -13.18
N HIS A 390 -11.26 -30.69 -13.42
CA HIS A 390 -11.91 -30.12 -14.59
C HIS A 390 -11.16 -30.42 -15.90
N ASP A 391 -9.83 -30.42 -15.88
CA ASP A 391 -9.00 -30.73 -17.04
C ASP A 391 -9.12 -32.22 -17.42
N ALA A 392 -9.27 -33.10 -16.43
CA ALA A 392 -9.46 -34.53 -16.63
C ALA A 392 -10.92 -34.87 -17.10
N ASP A 393 -11.90 -34.21 -16.54
CA ASP A 393 -13.31 -34.35 -16.89
C ASP A 393 -14.02 -32.97 -16.92
N PRO A 394 -14.31 -32.41 -18.10
CA PRO A 394 -15.03 -31.15 -18.24
C PRO A 394 -16.44 -31.14 -17.60
N ALA A 395 -17.01 -32.32 -17.26
CA ALA A 395 -18.26 -32.39 -16.50
C ALA A 395 -18.05 -32.11 -14.99
N ALA A 396 -16.83 -32.31 -14.51
CA ALA A 396 -16.48 -31.93 -13.11
C ALA A 396 -16.60 -30.42 -12.97
N HIS A 397 -17.28 -29.95 -11.93
CA HIS A 397 -17.51 -28.54 -11.63
C HIS A 397 -18.11 -27.72 -12.80
N ARG A 398 -18.78 -28.37 -13.75
CA ARG A 398 -19.27 -27.76 -15.01
C ARG A 398 -20.06 -26.47 -14.81
N HIS A 399 -20.90 -26.41 -13.79
CA HIS A 399 -21.73 -25.23 -13.53
C HIS A 399 -20.94 -24.05 -13.00
N LEU A 400 -19.92 -24.31 -12.16
CA LEU A 400 -18.99 -23.29 -11.69
C LEU A 400 -18.18 -22.70 -12.85
N TYR A 401 -17.61 -23.54 -13.70
CA TYR A 401 -16.83 -23.10 -14.86
C TYR A 401 -17.69 -22.42 -15.93
N ALA A 402 -18.93 -22.91 -16.18
CA ALA A 402 -19.83 -22.27 -17.13
C ALA A 402 -20.27 -20.87 -16.65
N ALA A 403 -20.58 -20.71 -15.34
CA ALA A 403 -20.87 -19.42 -14.76
C ALA A 403 -19.64 -18.48 -14.77
N PHE A 404 -18.46 -19.01 -14.48
CA PHE A 404 -17.20 -18.27 -14.60
C PHE A 404 -16.95 -17.78 -16.03
N ALA A 405 -17.17 -18.60 -17.04
CA ALA A 405 -17.00 -18.19 -18.43
C ALA A 405 -17.91 -17.00 -18.79
N ALA A 406 -19.18 -17.01 -18.33
CA ALA A 406 -20.09 -15.89 -18.51
C ALA A 406 -19.59 -14.63 -17.78
N LEU A 407 -19.17 -14.74 -16.52
CA LEU A 407 -18.62 -13.61 -15.73
C LEU A 407 -17.34 -13.04 -16.36
N ALA A 408 -16.44 -13.89 -16.87
CA ALA A 408 -15.22 -13.49 -17.55
C ALA A 408 -15.51 -12.73 -18.87
N ALA A 409 -16.57 -13.12 -19.60
CA ALA A 409 -17.04 -12.38 -20.77
C ALA A 409 -17.53 -10.98 -20.37
N ALA A 410 -18.38 -10.87 -19.33
CA ALA A 410 -18.84 -9.59 -18.79
C ALA A 410 -17.69 -8.71 -18.26
N ARG A 411 -16.66 -9.30 -17.63
CA ARG A 411 -15.44 -8.62 -17.23
C ARG A 411 -14.71 -7.99 -18.42
N THR A 412 -14.58 -8.75 -19.50
CA THR A 412 -13.91 -8.28 -20.73
C THR A 412 -14.70 -7.13 -21.37
N GLU A 413 -16.03 -7.22 -21.43
CA GLU A 413 -16.90 -6.17 -21.92
C GLU A 413 -16.81 -4.89 -21.09
N ARG A 414 -16.75 -5.02 -19.76
CA ARG A 414 -16.56 -3.92 -18.82
C ARG A 414 -15.23 -3.20 -19.02
N GLY A 415 -14.20 -3.89 -19.54
CA GLY A 415 -12.88 -3.31 -19.81
C GLY A 415 -12.05 -3.12 -18.55
N THR A 416 -11.99 -4.13 -17.71
CA THR A 416 -11.13 -4.19 -16.51
C THR A 416 -9.66 -4.14 -16.91
N LEU A 417 -8.86 -3.39 -16.15
CA LEU A 417 -7.41 -3.34 -16.36
C LEU A 417 -6.76 -4.66 -15.90
N GLU A 418 -6.17 -5.40 -16.84
CA GLU A 418 -5.45 -6.63 -16.54
C GLU A 418 -3.94 -6.43 -16.59
N LEU A 419 -3.32 -6.44 -15.41
CA LEU A 419 -1.86 -6.37 -15.28
C LEU A 419 -1.31 -7.78 -15.13
N ASP A 420 -0.39 -8.14 -16.01
CA ASP A 420 0.34 -9.42 -15.95
C ASP A 420 1.65 -9.20 -15.17
N LEU A 421 1.58 -9.43 -13.86
CA LEU A 421 2.71 -9.31 -12.94
C LEU A 421 2.98 -10.67 -12.31
N PRO A 422 4.17 -11.25 -12.51
CA PRO A 422 4.51 -12.54 -11.91
C PRO A 422 4.62 -12.42 -10.39
N GLU A 423 3.75 -13.14 -9.68
CA GLU A 423 3.92 -13.37 -8.24
C GLU A 423 4.91 -14.51 -8.02
N ARG A 424 5.65 -14.47 -6.91
CA ARG A 424 6.59 -15.50 -6.51
C ARG A 424 6.19 -16.08 -5.16
N LYS A 425 6.27 -17.40 -5.03
CA LYS A 425 6.14 -18.11 -3.77
C LYS A 425 7.52 -18.53 -3.29
N VAL A 426 7.85 -18.19 -2.06
CA VAL A 426 9.04 -18.70 -1.37
C VAL A 426 8.61 -19.96 -0.65
N GLU A 427 9.20 -21.09 -0.99
CA GLU A 427 8.97 -22.35 -0.31
C GLU A 427 10.09 -22.63 0.68
N LEU A 428 9.71 -23.06 1.88
CA LEU A 428 10.66 -23.34 2.96
C LEU A 428 10.73 -24.83 3.23
N THR A 429 11.92 -25.30 3.63
CA THR A 429 12.07 -26.66 4.19
C THR A 429 11.45 -26.71 5.57
N PRO A 430 11.22 -27.91 6.15
CA PRO A 430 10.76 -28.05 7.53
C PRO A 430 11.65 -27.37 8.58
N GLU A 431 12.94 -27.21 8.28
CA GLU A 431 13.93 -26.53 9.12
C GLU A 431 13.87 -25.01 8.94
N GLY A 432 13.08 -24.49 7.97
CA GLY A 432 12.90 -23.08 7.68
C GLY A 432 13.86 -22.49 6.64
N ALA A 433 14.77 -23.29 6.06
CA ALA A 433 15.60 -22.81 4.96
C ALA A 433 14.79 -22.63 3.68
N VAL A 434 15.23 -21.73 2.79
CA VAL A 434 14.56 -21.55 1.50
C VAL A 434 14.84 -22.75 0.59
N ALA A 435 13.81 -23.52 0.29
CA ALA A 435 13.90 -24.70 -0.60
C ALA A 435 13.86 -24.26 -2.07
N SER A 436 12.87 -23.45 -2.46
CA SER A 436 12.72 -22.96 -3.82
C SER A 436 12.03 -21.58 -3.84
N ILE A 437 12.16 -20.91 -4.99
CA ILE A 437 11.43 -19.68 -5.28
C ILE A 437 10.82 -19.87 -6.66
N GLU A 438 9.52 -20.07 -6.69
CA GLU A 438 8.81 -20.43 -7.90
C GLU A 438 7.78 -19.37 -8.31
N PRO A 439 7.52 -19.16 -9.61
CA PRO A 439 6.43 -18.31 -10.04
C PRO A 439 5.10 -18.98 -9.65
N ARG A 440 4.22 -18.21 -9.03
CA ARG A 440 2.86 -18.66 -8.72
C ARG A 440 2.03 -18.70 -9.99
N LEU A 441 1.63 -19.88 -10.40
CA LEU A 441 0.77 -20.06 -11.56
C LEU A 441 -0.66 -19.60 -11.23
N ARG A 442 -1.21 -18.75 -12.09
CA ARG A 442 -2.61 -18.29 -11.97
C ARG A 442 -3.52 -19.17 -12.80
N LEU A 443 -4.05 -20.24 -12.18
CA LEU A 443 -4.95 -21.22 -12.79
C LEU A 443 -6.33 -20.60 -13.10
N ALA A 444 -7.13 -21.28 -13.96
CA ALA A 444 -8.52 -20.88 -14.22
C ALA A 444 -9.39 -20.98 -12.96
N SER A 445 -9.13 -21.96 -12.08
CA SER A 445 -9.78 -22.10 -10.77
C SER A 445 -9.58 -20.88 -9.86
N HIS A 446 -8.41 -20.23 -9.86
CA HIS A 446 -8.18 -18.98 -9.14
C HIS A 446 -9.04 -17.84 -9.70
N LYS A 447 -9.10 -17.70 -11.03
CA LYS A 447 -9.91 -16.69 -11.70
C LYS A 447 -11.41 -16.90 -11.48
N LEU A 448 -11.84 -18.16 -11.40
CA LEU A 448 -13.23 -18.54 -11.10
C LEU A 448 -13.65 -17.97 -9.74
N ILE A 449 -12.90 -18.27 -8.70
CA ILE A 449 -13.19 -17.76 -7.34
C ILE A 449 -13.12 -16.25 -7.32
N GLU A 450 -12.09 -15.64 -7.96
CA GLU A 450 -11.97 -14.17 -8.04
C GLU A 450 -13.24 -13.53 -8.62
N GLU A 451 -13.81 -14.03 -9.74
CA GLU A 451 -15.00 -13.44 -10.35
C GLU A 451 -16.26 -13.61 -9.47
N PHE A 452 -16.41 -14.75 -8.79
CA PHE A 452 -17.49 -14.95 -7.84
C PHE A 452 -17.38 -13.97 -6.66
N MET A 453 -16.19 -13.78 -6.14
CA MET A 453 -15.92 -12.84 -5.03
C MET A 453 -16.11 -11.38 -5.47
N ILE A 454 -15.66 -11.01 -6.67
CA ILE A 454 -15.89 -9.65 -7.21
C ILE A 454 -17.39 -9.39 -7.33
N LEU A 455 -18.18 -10.31 -7.87
CA LEU A 455 -19.62 -10.14 -7.99
C LEU A 455 -20.30 -10.02 -6.61
N ALA A 456 -19.95 -10.87 -5.65
CA ALA A 456 -20.45 -10.80 -4.27
C ALA A 456 -20.12 -9.45 -3.60
N ASN A 457 -18.90 -8.95 -3.78
CA ASN A 457 -18.45 -7.66 -3.28
C ASN A 457 -19.22 -6.47 -3.90
N VAL A 458 -19.53 -6.53 -5.19
CA VAL A 458 -20.38 -5.55 -5.87
C VAL A 458 -21.80 -5.59 -5.30
N CYS A 459 -22.38 -6.79 -5.13
CA CYS A 459 -23.70 -6.94 -4.53
C CYS A 459 -23.80 -6.36 -3.13
N ALA A 460 -22.75 -6.55 -2.30
CA ALA A 460 -22.73 -5.99 -0.94
C ALA A 460 -22.74 -4.46 -0.93
N ALA A 461 -21.93 -3.82 -1.80
CA ALA A 461 -21.91 -2.37 -1.92
C ALA A 461 -23.25 -1.82 -2.43
N GLU A 462 -23.84 -2.43 -3.45
CA GLU A 462 -25.14 -2.01 -3.99
C GLU A 462 -26.27 -2.17 -2.98
N GLU A 463 -26.28 -3.27 -2.23
CA GLU A 463 -27.32 -3.52 -1.23
C GLU A 463 -27.26 -2.51 -0.09
N LEU A 464 -26.06 -2.17 0.39
CA LEU A 464 -25.87 -1.14 1.42
C LEU A 464 -26.29 0.25 0.94
N GLU A 465 -25.99 0.63 -0.31
CA GLU A 465 -26.50 1.86 -0.91
C GLU A 465 -28.03 1.86 -1.01
N ARG A 466 -28.62 0.77 -1.50
CA ARG A 466 -30.08 0.62 -1.59
C ARG A 466 -30.76 0.77 -0.23
N LEU A 467 -30.14 0.22 0.82
CA LEU A 467 -30.62 0.29 2.21
C LEU A 467 -30.27 1.62 2.89
N ARG A 468 -29.47 2.50 2.26
CA ARG A 468 -28.94 3.73 2.85
C ARG A 468 -28.17 3.47 4.15
N GLN A 469 -27.43 2.37 4.19
CA GLN A 469 -26.55 2.00 5.29
C GLN A 469 -25.13 2.49 5.02
N PRO A 470 -24.33 2.78 6.07
CA PRO A 470 -22.90 3.02 5.91
C PRO A 470 -22.22 1.85 5.20
N CYS A 471 -21.36 2.16 4.24
CA CYS A 471 -20.57 1.15 3.51
C CYS A 471 -19.08 1.47 3.60
N MET A 472 -18.27 0.48 3.94
CA MET A 472 -16.81 0.57 3.85
C MET A 472 -16.39 0.18 2.44
N TYR A 473 -16.41 1.18 1.54
CA TYR A 473 -16.03 0.96 0.14
C TYR A 473 -14.53 0.65 0.02
N ARG A 474 -14.21 -0.19 -0.94
CA ARG A 474 -12.86 -0.34 -1.47
C ARG A 474 -12.75 0.51 -2.73
N VAL A 475 -12.13 1.65 -2.62
CA VAL A 475 -12.06 2.64 -3.70
C VAL A 475 -10.69 2.63 -4.37
N HIS A 476 -10.68 2.93 -5.67
CA HIS A 476 -9.46 3.07 -6.46
C HIS A 476 -9.63 4.25 -7.41
N ALA A 477 -8.98 5.37 -7.10
CA ALA A 477 -9.02 6.55 -7.94
C ALA A 477 -8.28 6.33 -9.27
N PRO A 478 -8.67 7.01 -10.36
CA PRO A 478 -7.86 7.02 -11.59
C PRO A 478 -6.47 7.61 -11.33
N PRO A 479 -5.50 7.38 -12.24
CA PRO A 479 -4.20 8.03 -12.18
C PRO A 479 -4.31 9.54 -12.08
N THR A 480 -3.41 10.19 -11.32
CA THR A 480 -3.35 11.65 -11.27
C THR A 480 -2.93 12.22 -12.64
N ALA A 481 -3.31 13.47 -12.94
CA ALA A 481 -2.95 14.13 -14.20
C ALA A 481 -1.43 14.10 -14.45
N GLU A 482 -0.62 14.37 -13.44
CA GLU A 482 0.85 14.30 -13.52
C GLU A 482 1.35 12.89 -13.89
N LYS A 483 0.85 11.85 -13.23
CA LYS A 483 1.22 10.46 -13.54
C LYS A 483 0.80 10.06 -14.95
N LEU A 484 -0.36 10.56 -15.40
CA LEU A 484 -0.90 10.28 -16.71
C LEU A 484 -0.06 10.97 -17.81
N ASP A 485 0.38 12.21 -17.59
CA ASP A 485 1.25 12.92 -18.52
C ASP A 485 2.64 12.27 -18.61
N ASN A 486 3.18 11.81 -17.50
CA ASN A 486 4.42 11.02 -17.47
C ASN A 486 4.26 9.71 -18.24
N LEU A 487 3.13 8.99 -18.06
CA LEU A 487 2.83 7.77 -18.80
C LEU A 487 2.71 8.04 -20.30
N ARG A 488 1.99 9.09 -20.72
CA ARG A 488 1.88 9.49 -22.15
C ARG A 488 3.26 9.79 -22.75
N SER A 489 4.05 10.59 -22.05
CA SER A 489 5.40 10.93 -22.49
C SER A 489 6.27 9.71 -22.67
N PHE A 490 6.19 8.76 -21.73
CA PHE A 490 6.90 7.51 -21.81
C PHE A 490 6.41 6.63 -22.97
N LEU A 491 5.10 6.40 -23.11
CA LEU A 491 4.53 5.59 -24.19
C LEU A 491 4.87 6.14 -25.58
N SER A 492 4.94 7.47 -25.72
CA SER A 492 5.34 8.12 -26.97
C SER A 492 6.78 7.76 -27.39
N THR A 493 7.69 7.47 -26.45
CA THR A 493 9.05 7.01 -26.78
C THR A 493 9.09 5.60 -27.37
N LEU A 494 7.99 4.85 -27.22
CA LEU A 494 7.80 3.50 -27.74
C LEU A 494 6.91 3.46 -29.00
N ASP A 495 6.56 4.64 -29.57
CA ASP A 495 5.58 4.80 -30.66
C ASP A 495 4.17 4.31 -30.30
N ILE A 496 3.81 4.35 -29.00
CA ILE A 496 2.49 3.99 -28.49
C ILE A 496 1.76 5.28 -28.11
N SER A 497 0.55 5.47 -28.65
CA SER A 497 -0.28 6.64 -28.35
C SER A 497 -1.34 6.31 -27.29
N LEU A 498 -1.40 7.10 -26.23
CA LEU A 498 -2.50 7.13 -25.28
C LEU A 498 -3.31 8.40 -25.52
N LYS A 499 -4.63 8.25 -25.77
CA LYS A 499 -5.53 9.36 -26.11
C LYS A 499 -5.35 10.56 -25.17
N PRO A 500 -5.27 11.79 -25.74
CA PRO A 500 -5.33 13.01 -24.92
C PRO A 500 -6.74 13.18 -24.35
N GLY A 501 -6.84 13.70 -23.13
CA GLY A 501 -8.11 14.00 -22.45
C GLY A 501 -8.07 13.66 -20.97
N ASP A 502 -8.97 14.25 -20.21
CA ASP A 502 -9.05 14.09 -18.74
C ASP A 502 -9.87 12.84 -18.33
N GLN A 503 -10.57 12.19 -19.27
CA GLN A 503 -11.37 11.01 -19.04
C GLN A 503 -10.64 9.74 -19.54
N LEU A 504 -9.73 9.25 -18.72
CA LEU A 504 -9.12 7.95 -18.94
C LEU A 504 -10.04 6.85 -18.41
N HIS A 505 -10.30 5.85 -19.24
CA HIS A 505 -10.98 4.62 -18.81
C HIS A 505 -9.97 3.47 -18.65
N PRO A 506 -10.22 2.50 -17.76
CA PRO A 506 -9.35 1.32 -17.60
C PRO A 506 -9.11 0.57 -18.91
N ARG A 507 -10.14 0.45 -19.76
CA ARG A 507 -10.05 -0.17 -21.09
C ARG A 507 -9.03 0.48 -22.04
N ASP A 508 -8.73 1.78 -21.86
CA ASP A 508 -7.75 2.46 -22.69
C ASP A 508 -6.33 1.98 -22.36
N LEU A 509 -6.08 1.72 -21.06
CA LEU A 509 -4.83 1.12 -20.59
C LEU A 509 -4.77 -0.38 -20.92
N ASP A 510 -5.86 -1.13 -20.75
CA ASP A 510 -5.96 -2.54 -21.10
C ASP A 510 -5.70 -2.77 -22.60
N HIS A 511 -6.21 -1.88 -23.46
CA HIS A 511 -5.90 -1.91 -24.90
C HIS A 511 -4.40 -1.78 -25.17
N ILE A 512 -3.70 -0.88 -24.46
CA ILE A 512 -2.24 -0.71 -24.59
C ILE A 512 -1.52 -1.97 -24.14
N LEU A 513 -1.94 -2.59 -23.03
CA LEU A 513 -1.33 -3.82 -22.52
C LEU A 513 -1.50 -4.97 -23.53
N LYS A 514 -2.69 -5.11 -24.13
CA LYS A 514 -2.96 -6.09 -25.18
C LYS A 514 -2.16 -5.85 -26.47
N LEU A 515 -1.94 -4.57 -26.83
CA LEU A 515 -1.14 -4.21 -28.02
C LEU A 515 0.32 -4.67 -27.88
N VAL A 516 0.88 -4.66 -26.68
CA VAL A 516 2.28 -5.03 -26.42
C VAL A 516 2.44 -6.48 -25.96
N ALA A 517 1.34 -7.21 -25.74
CA ALA A 517 1.39 -8.59 -25.26
C ALA A 517 2.25 -9.48 -26.17
N GLY A 518 3.12 -10.30 -25.58
CA GLY A 518 4.04 -11.17 -26.31
C GLY A 518 5.25 -10.46 -26.96
N THR A 519 5.38 -9.14 -26.82
CA THR A 519 6.55 -8.39 -27.32
C THR A 519 7.58 -8.16 -26.21
N GLU A 520 8.82 -7.82 -26.59
CA GLU A 520 9.86 -7.41 -25.64
C GLU A 520 9.47 -6.18 -24.79
N LYS A 521 8.54 -5.36 -25.29
CA LYS A 521 8.04 -4.15 -24.59
C LYS A 521 7.01 -4.47 -23.51
N ALA A 522 6.40 -5.67 -23.51
CA ALA A 522 5.27 -6.04 -22.64
C ALA A 522 5.58 -5.78 -21.16
N ALA A 523 6.70 -6.31 -20.64
CA ALA A 523 7.07 -6.17 -19.24
C ALA A 523 7.28 -4.70 -18.82
N LEU A 524 7.92 -3.91 -19.70
CA LEU A 524 8.17 -2.48 -19.47
C LEU A 524 6.87 -1.68 -19.41
N VAL A 525 5.96 -1.92 -20.35
CA VAL A 525 4.68 -1.21 -20.41
C VAL A 525 3.80 -1.61 -19.23
N ASN A 526 3.72 -2.91 -18.88
CA ASN A 526 2.99 -3.38 -17.69
C ASN A 526 3.47 -2.69 -16.42
N GLU A 527 4.79 -2.64 -16.20
CA GLU A 527 5.37 -2.01 -15.01
C GLU A 527 5.11 -0.50 -14.97
N THR A 528 5.21 0.18 -16.12
CA THR A 528 4.98 1.63 -16.19
C THR A 528 3.50 1.97 -15.99
N VAL A 529 2.59 1.19 -16.56
CA VAL A 529 1.15 1.31 -16.33
C VAL A 529 0.82 1.08 -14.87
N LEU A 530 1.38 0.02 -14.22
CA LEU A 530 1.20 -0.21 -12.79
C LEU A 530 1.63 0.99 -11.94
N ARG A 531 2.82 1.54 -12.20
CA ARG A 531 3.36 2.69 -11.45
C ARG A 531 2.53 3.95 -11.62
N SER A 532 1.85 4.10 -12.74
CA SER A 532 0.96 5.22 -12.99
C SER A 532 -0.32 5.15 -12.14
N GLN A 533 -0.72 3.96 -11.67
CA GLN A 533 -1.95 3.80 -10.91
C GLN A 533 -1.91 4.53 -9.56
N SER A 534 -3.08 4.92 -9.08
CA SER A 534 -3.30 5.29 -7.69
C SER A 534 -3.30 4.04 -6.81
N GLN A 535 -3.11 4.19 -5.52
CA GLN A 535 -3.30 3.07 -4.60
C GLN A 535 -4.77 2.96 -4.20
N ALA A 536 -5.28 1.74 -4.14
CA ALA A 536 -6.60 1.50 -3.59
C ALA A 536 -6.60 1.75 -2.07
N GLU A 537 -7.74 2.20 -1.54
CA GLU A 537 -7.91 2.50 -0.12
C GLU A 537 -9.33 2.20 0.34
N TYR A 538 -9.56 2.17 1.65
CA TYR A 538 -10.90 2.09 2.21
C TYR A 538 -11.43 3.49 2.45
N SER A 539 -12.72 3.69 2.16
CA SER A 539 -13.39 4.99 2.31
C SER A 539 -14.87 4.81 2.59
N PRO A 540 -15.50 5.67 3.43
CA PRO A 540 -16.95 5.76 3.50
C PRO A 540 -17.58 6.42 2.26
N ASP A 541 -16.78 7.16 1.48
CA ASP A 541 -17.21 7.85 0.28
C ASP A 541 -16.92 7.01 -0.96
N ASN A 542 -17.95 6.79 -1.79
CA ASN A 542 -17.83 6.02 -3.02
C ASN A 542 -17.30 6.87 -4.17
N ILE A 543 -16.09 6.57 -4.65
CA ILE A 543 -15.52 7.15 -5.87
C ILE A 543 -15.33 6.11 -6.97
N GLY A 544 -15.86 4.89 -6.79
CA GLY A 544 -15.67 3.75 -7.67
C GLY A 544 -14.31 3.06 -7.54
N HIS A 545 -14.12 2.02 -8.33
CA HIS A 545 -12.86 1.26 -8.40
C HIS A 545 -12.34 1.25 -9.83
N PHE A 546 -11.43 2.19 -10.15
CA PHE A 546 -10.91 2.40 -11.50
C PHE A 546 -10.35 1.11 -12.11
N GLY A 547 -9.41 0.43 -11.45
CA GLY A 547 -8.76 -0.77 -12.02
C GLY A 547 -9.73 -1.91 -12.37
N LEU A 548 -10.82 -2.07 -11.61
CA LEU A 548 -11.87 -3.07 -11.87
C LEU A 548 -12.97 -2.56 -12.81
N ALA A 549 -12.91 -1.29 -13.21
CA ALA A 549 -13.97 -0.62 -13.99
C ALA A 549 -15.36 -0.76 -13.32
N LEU A 550 -15.41 -0.64 -11.99
CA LEU A 550 -16.62 -0.78 -11.19
C LEU A 550 -17.02 0.56 -10.56
N THR A 551 -18.31 0.86 -10.57
CA THR A 551 -18.87 2.07 -9.96
C THR A 551 -19.10 1.92 -8.46
N ARG A 552 -19.21 0.68 -7.95
CA ARG A 552 -19.43 0.33 -6.54
C ARG A 552 -18.65 -0.93 -6.22
N TYR A 553 -17.88 -0.88 -5.14
CA TYR A 553 -17.12 -2.05 -4.71
C TYR A 553 -16.83 -1.95 -3.22
N ALA A 554 -17.09 -3.02 -2.49
CA ALA A 554 -16.76 -3.14 -1.08
C ALA A 554 -16.27 -4.56 -0.81
N HIS A 555 -15.34 -4.72 0.11
CA HIS A 555 -14.88 -6.04 0.51
C HIS A 555 -15.90 -6.68 1.46
N PHE A 556 -16.38 -7.88 1.12
CA PHE A 556 -17.38 -8.64 1.86
C PHE A 556 -16.93 -10.08 2.11
N THR A 557 -16.00 -10.60 1.30
CA THR A 557 -15.78 -12.03 1.12
C THR A 557 -14.70 -12.63 2.02
N SER A 558 -14.03 -11.86 2.88
CA SER A 558 -12.96 -12.38 3.74
C SER A 558 -12.93 -11.76 5.16
N PRO A 559 -14.00 -11.89 5.96
CA PRO A 559 -14.10 -11.28 7.29
C PRO A 559 -13.21 -11.94 8.36
N ILE A 560 -12.68 -13.14 8.14
CA ILE A 560 -11.73 -13.79 9.06
C ILE A 560 -10.41 -13.02 9.06
N ARG A 561 -10.00 -12.47 7.90
CA ARG A 561 -8.69 -11.86 7.70
C ARG A 561 -8.72 -10.38 7.37
N ARG A 562 -9.89 -9.74 7.21
CA ARG A 562 -10.02 -8.29 6.96
C ARG A 562 -11.11 -7.66 7.81
N TYR A 563 -10.75 -6.68 8.60
CA TYR A 563 -11.71 -5.95 9.44
C TYR A 563 -12.72 -5.12 8.61
N ALA A 564 -12.33 -4.67 7.41
CA ALA A 564 -13.23 -4.00 6.48
C ALA A 564 -14.47 -4.85 6.15
N ASP A 565 -14.25 -6.14 5.85
CA ASP A 565 -15.33 -7.09 5.53
C ASP A 565 -16.27 -7.30 6.71
N LEU A 566 -15.73 -7.37 7.93
CA LEU A 566 -16.54 -7.45 9.15
C LEU A 566 -17.44 -6.22 9.32
N LEU A 567 -16.95 -5.02 9.00
CA LEU A 567 -17.78 -3.81 9.04
C LEU A 567 -18.90 -3.85 7.99
N VAL A 568 -18.63 -4.34 6.78
CA VAL A 568 -19.64 -4.55 5.73
C VAL A 568 -20.67 -5.59 6.14
N HIS A 569 -20.24 -6.71 6.75
CA HIS A 569 -21.15 -7.73 7.30
C HIS A 569 -22.09 -7.12 8.35
N ARG A 570 -21.56 -6.38 9.31
CA ARG A 570 -22.35 -5.72 10.35
C ARG A 570 -23.36 -4.71 9.78
N ALA A 571 -22.95 -3.95 8.76
CA ALA A 571 -23.83 -3.02 8.05
C ALA A 571 -25.00 -3.76 7.36
N LEU A 572 -24.74 -4.89 6.68
CA LEU A 572 -25.76 -5.74 6.07
C LEU A 572 -26.69 -6.36 7.13
N ILE A 573 -26.15 -6.85 8.25
CA ILE A 573 -26.93 -7.42 9.36
C ILE A 573 -27.90 -6.36 9.94
N ALA A 574 -27.41 -5.13 10.15
CA ALA A 574 -28.23 -4.03 10.64
C ALA A 574 -29.31 -3.62 9.62
N GLY A 575 -28.92 -3.37 8.38
CA GLY A 575 -29.82 -2.89 7.31
C GLY A 575 -30.91 -3.88 6.93
N LEU A 576 -30.59 -5.16 6.90
CA LEU A 576 -31.50 -6.26 6.58
C LEU A 576 -32.20 -6.86 7.82
N LYS A 577 -31.90 -6.37 9.02
CA LYS A 577 -32.45 -6.85 10.30
C LYS A 577 -32.21 -8.34 10.54
N LEU A 578 -31.02 -8.83 10.16
CA LEU A 578 -30.65 -10.25 10.26
C LEU A 578 -30.15 -10.67 11.66
N GLY A 579 -30.05 -9.74 12.60
CA GLY A 579 -29.60 -10.00 13.97
C GLY A 579 -29.46 -8.72 14.79
N LYS A 580 -28.98 -8.89 16.05
CA LYS A 580 -28.70 -7.78 16.97
C LYS A 580 -27.24 -7.39 17.03
N ASP A 581 -26.39 -8.08 16.28
CA ASP A 581 -24.94 -7.96 16.18
C ASP A 581 -24.51 -7.21 14.91
N GLY A 582 -25.40 -6.33 14.42
CA GLY A 582 -25.13 -5.41 13.33
C GLY A 582 -24.26 -4.21 13.75
N LEU A 583 -24.06 -3.29 12.82
CA LEU A 583 -23.25 -2.08 13.01
C LEU A 583 -23.86 -1.22 14.14
N ALA A 584 -23.05 -0.83 15.11
CA ALA A 584 -23.45 0.01 16.22
C ALA A 584 -23.31 1.52 15.86
N GLU A 585 -24.09 2.40 16.53
CA GLU A 585 -23.98 3.86 16.33
C GLU A 585 -22.57 4.39 16.60
N ALA A 586 -21.88 3.84 17.60
CA ALA A 586 -20.50 4.20 17.92
C ALA A 586 -19.52 3.83 16.79
N ASP A 587 -19.79 2.78 16.02
CA ASP A 587 -18.99 2.40 14.86
C ASP A 587 -19.26 3.35 13.69
N ILE A 588 -20.52 3.73 13.48
CA ILE A 588 -20.91 4.71 12.45
C ILE A 588 -20.23 6.06 12.69
N ALA A 589 -20.21 6.52 13.92
CA ALA A 589 -19.58 7.80 14.30
C ALA A 589 -18.06 7.84 14.01
N ARG A 590 -17.40 6.68 13.96
CA ARG A 590 -15.95 6.53 13.72
C ARG A 590 -15.62 5.89 12.37
N PHE A 591 -16.57 5.88 11.43
CA PHE A 591 -16.41 5.12 10.20
C PHE A 591 -15.27 5.64 9.33
N ALA A 592 -15.10 6.97 9.24
CA ALA A 592 -13.98 7.60 8.53
C ALA A 592 -12.63 7.28 9.17
N ASP A 593 -12.52 7.41 10.52
CA ASP A 593 -11.30 7.04 11.25
C ASP A 593 -10.96 5.55 11.08
N SER A 594 -11.99 4.70 11.02
CA SER A 594 -11.80 3.27 10.76
C SER A 594 -11.27 3.02 9.36
N ALA A 595 -11.73 3.76 8.34
CA ALA A 595 -11.24 3.65 6.97
C ALA A 595 -9.75 4.03 6.85
N GLU A 596 -9.34 5.13 7.47
CA GLU A 596 -7.93 5.53 7.53
C GLU A 596 -7.07 4.48 8.24
N HIS A 597 -7.54 3.99 9.39
CA HIS A 597 -6.84 3.00 10.19
C HIS A 597 -6.63 1.69 9.43
N ILE A 598 -7.70 1.09 8.84
CA ILE A 598 -7.57 -0.18 8.12
C ILE A 598 -6.78 -0.03 6.82
N THR A 599 -6.79 1.13 6.17
CA THR A 599 -5.89 1.43 5.06
C THR A 599 -4.44 1.48 5.51
N ALA A 600 -4.16 2.09 6.66
CA ALA A 600 -2.81 2.15 7.23
C ALA A 600 -2.31 0.76 7.65
N THR A 601 -3.16 -0.06 8.29
CA THR A 601 -2.78 -1.43 8.70
C THR A 601 -2.55 -2.35 7.49
N GLU A 602 -3.36 -2.25 6.44
CA GLU A 602 -3.14 -2.98 5.18
C GLU A 602 -1.79 -2.62 4.53
N ARG A 603 -1.48 -1.32 4.45
CA ARG A 603 -0.19 -0.87 3.92
C ARG A 603 0.99 -1.34 4.78
N ARG A 604 0.82 -1.32 6.11
CA ARG A 604 1.80 -1.86 7.06
C ARG A 604 2.04 -3.35 6.85
N ALA A 605 0.97 -4.14 6.70
CA ALA A 605 1.04 -5.58 6.43
C ALA A 605 1.79 -5.87 5.12
N THR A 606 1.40 -5.21 4.02
CA THR A 606 2.06 -5.36 2.72
C THR A 606 3.55 -5.02 2.77
N LEU A 607 3.93 -3.98 3.52
CA LEU A 607 5.35 -3.62 3.69
C LEU A 607 6.10 -4.67 4.51
N ALA A 608 5.50 -5.23 5.57
CA ALA A 608 6.10 -6.26 6.39
C ALA A 608 6.26 -7.59 5.63
N GLU A 609 5.26 -8.01 4.89
CA GLU A 609 5.27 -9.22 4.05
C GLU A 609 6.36 -9.12 2.97
N ARG A 610 6.44 -7.97 2.31
CA ARG A 610 7.48 -7.70 1.30
C ARG A 610 8.88 -7.67 1.91
N ASP A 611 9.04 -6.99 3.05
CA ASP A 611 10.33 -6.91 3.76
C ASP A 611 10.81 -8.31 4.19
N SER A 612 9.91 -9.16 4.66
CA SER A 612 10.21 -10.57 4.97
C SER A 612 10.64 -11.34 3.72
N THR A 613 9.88 -11.23 2.62
CA THR A 613 10.21 -11.87 1.35
C THR A 613 11.58 -11.43 0.82
N ASP A 614 11.89 -10.12 0.83
CA ASP A 614 13.19 -9.59 0.41
C ASP A 614 14.35 -10.17 1.25
N ARG A 615 14.14 -10.41 2.55
CA ARG A 615 15.13 -11.01 3.45
C ARG A 615 15.34 -12.50 3.15
N TYR A 616 14.28 -13.26 2.90
CA TYR A 616 14.38 -14.66 2.46
C TYR A 616 15.10 -14.77 1.12
N LEU A 617 14.82 -13.87 0.18
CA LEU A 617 15.54 -13.80 -1.09
C LEU A 617 17.03 -13.49 -0.90
N ALA A 618 17.37 -12.56 0.01
CA ALA A 618 18.77 -12.28 0.33
C ALA A 618 19.46 -13.46 1.03
N LEU A 619 18.75 -14.19 1.90
CA LEU A 619 19.23 -15.40 2.54
C LEU A 619 19.52 -16.51 1.52
N TYR A 620 18.60 -16.71 0.57
CA TYR A 620 18.76 -17.67 -0.53
C TYR A 620 19.98 -17.37 -1.41
N LEU A 621 20.19 -16.08 -1.70
CA LEU A 621 21.26 -15.64 -2.60
C LEU A 621 22.61 -15.42 -1.90
N GLN A 622 22.70 -15.47 -0.57
CA GLN A 622 23.96 -15.17 0.14
C GLN A 622 25.10 -16.11 -0.23
N HIS A 623 24.80 -17.38 -0.54
CA HIS A 623 25.79 -18.38 -0.96
C HIS A 623 26.19 -18.26 -2.43
N ARG A 624 25.50 -17.40 -3.18
CA ARG A 624 25.72 -17.14 -4.61
C ARG A 624 26.42 -15.80 -4.87
N VAL A 625 26.98 -15.19 -3.83
CA VAL A 625 27.81 -13.97 -3.97
C VAL A 625 29.00 -14.24 -4.86
N GLY A 626 29.22 -13.38 -5.85
CA GLY A 626 30.24 -13.55 -6.90
C GLY A 626 29.71 -14.12 -8.21
N GLU A 627 28.54 -14.75 -8.22
CA GLU A 627 27.92 -15.30 -9.44
C GLU A 627 27.35 -14.22 -10.35
N MET A 628 27.23 -14.58 -11.63
CA MET A 628 26.61 -13.75 -12.67
C MET A 628 25.13 -14.09 -12.80
N PHE A 629 24.34 -13.05 -12.98
CA PHE A 629 22.89 -13.16 -13.18
C PHE A 629 22.44 -12.27 -14.34
N THR A 630 21.49 -12.75 -15.11
CA THR A 630 20.71 -11.90 -16.00
C THR A 630 19.67 -11.15 -15.16
N ALA A 631 19.67 -9.83 -15.21
CA ALA A 631 18.77 -8.96 -14.46
C ALA A 631 18.05 -7.98 -15.37
N ARG A 632 16.86 -7.54 -14.97
CA ARG A 632 16.08 -6.50 -15.65
C ARG A 632 16.08 -5.23 -14.81
N VAL A 633 16.34 -4.09 -15.45
CA VAL A 633 16.26 -2.80 -14.78
C VAL A 633 14.80 -2.53 -14.39
N SER A 634 14.53 -2.46 -13.09
CA SER A 634 13.23 -2.16 -12.51
C SER A 634 13.10 -0.75 -11.96
N GLY A 635 14.19 0.02 -11.91
CA GLY A 635 14.17 1.40 -11.47
C GLY A 635 15.42 2.16 -11.87
N VAL A 636 15.26 3.44 -12.21
CA VAL A 636 16.36 4.33 -12.56
C VAL A 636 16.34 5.51 -11.60
N THR A 637 17.47 5.80 -10.97
CA THR A 637 17.63 6.90 -10.02
C THR A 637 18.94 7.63 -10.25
N LYS A 638 19.07 8.82 -9.68
CA LYS A 638 20.34 9.58 -9.70
C LYS A 638 21.49 8.92 -8.94
N PHE A 639 21.24 7.84 -8.20
CA PHE A 639 22.27 7.12 -7.43
C PHE A 639 22.69 5.79 -8.07
N GLY A 640 21.94 5.32 -9.09
CA GLY A 640 22.13 4.05 -9.76
C GLY A 640 20.83 3.41 -10.20
N LEU A 641 20.91 2.10 -10.48
CA LEU A 641 19.80 1.33 -11.01
C LEU A 641 19.27 0.36 -9.95
N PHE A 642 17.97 0.18 -9.91
CA PHE A 642 17.36 -1.01 -9.30
C PHE A 642 17.25 -2.07 -10.39
N VAL A 643 17.62 -3.29 -10.05
CA VAL A 643 17.53 -4.43 -10.96
C VAL A 643 16.80 -5.58 -10.28
N THR A 644 16.07 -6.36 -11.05
CA THR A 644 15.31 -7.52 -10.58
C THR A 644 15.75 -8.75 -11.37
N LEU A 645 16.02 -9.83 -10.67
CA LEU A 645 16.35 -11.14 -11.26
C LEU A 645 15.05 -11.81 -11.72
N PRO A 646 14.86 -12.11 -13.03
CA PRO A 646 13.61 -12.70 -13.51
C PRO A 646 13.32 -14.08 -12.93
N GLU A 647 14.34 -14.86 -12.62
CA GLU A 647 14.21 -16.22 -12.08
C GLU A 647 13.60 -16.23 -10.69
N SER A 648 14.16 -15.45 -9.76
CA SER A 648 13.77 -15.43 -8.35
C SER A 648 12.85 -14.28 -7.97
N GLY A 649 12.73 -13.24 -8.80
CA GLY A 649 12.07 -11.99 -8.45
C GLY A 649 12.85 -11.12 -7.47
N ALA A 650 14.06 -11.54 -7.07
CA ALA A 650 14.90 -10.80 -6.14
C ALA A 650 15.31 -9.45 -6.75
N SER A 651 15.10 -8.39 -5.99
CA SER A 651 15.44 -7.02 -6.40
C SER A 651 16.61 -6.48 -5.61
N GLY A 652 17.55 -5.80 -6.30
CA GLY A 652 18.69 -5.20 -5.65
C GLY A 652 19.14 -3.90 -6.31
N PHE A 653 20.17 -3.30 -5.74
CA PHE A 653 20.68 -2.01 -6.18
C PHE A 653 22.03 -2.18 -6.89
N LEU A 654 22.16 -1.55 -8.03
CA LEU A 654 23.38 -1.43 -8.81
C LEU A 654 23.84 0.03 -8.70
N PRO A 655 24.84 0.33 -7.85
CA PRO A 655 25.29 1.70 -7.61
C PRO A 655 25.86 2.35 -8.86
N MET A 656 25.74 3.66 -8.98
CA MET A 656 26.32 4.44 -10.10
C MET A 656 27.82 4.21 -10.24
N ALA A 657 28.53 4.02 -9.11
CA ALA A 657 29.96 3.70 -9.11
C ALA A 657 30.32 2.33 -9.75
N SER A 658 29.31 1.46 -9.96
CA SER A 658 29.48 0.18 -10.66
C SER A 658 29.14 0.27 -12.16
N LEU A 659 28.70 1.44 -12.64
CA LEU A 659 28.52 1.70 -14.07
C LEU A 659 29.85 2.05 -14.72
N PRO A 660 29.97 1.94 -16.06
CA PRO A 660 31.17 2.39 -16.79
C PRO A 660 31.55 3.82 -16.45
N ASP A 661 32.85 4.12 -16.50
CA ASP A 661 33.37 5.45 -16.17
C ASP A 661 32.82 6.52 -17.16
N ASP A 662 31.83 7.29 -16.68
CA ASP A 662 31.22 8.41 -17.37
C ASP A 662 30.56 9.36 -16.36
N PHE A 663 30.17 10.54 -16.82
CA PHE A 663 29.30 11.45 -16.07
C PHE A 663 27.83 11.12 -16.40
N TRP A 664 27.12 10.47 -15.49
CA TRP A 664 25.75 10.03 -15.68
C TRP A 664 24.75 11.12 -15.34
N MET A 665 23.91 11.46 -16.30
CA MET A 665 22.79 12.39 -16.14
C MET A 665 21.49 11.59 -16.01
N HIS A 666 20.75 11.87 -14.93
CA HIS A 666 19.42 11.28 -14.70
C HIS A 666 18.36 12.15 -15.34
N ASP A 667 17.59 11.60 -16.27
CA ASP A 667 16.36 12.19 -16.78
C ASP A 667 15.16 11.55 -16.06
N GLU A 668 14.53 12.32 -15.21
CA GLU A 668 13.41 11.87 -14.39
C GLU A 668 12.15 11.63 -15.23
N LYS A 669 11.96 12.35 -16.34
CA LYS A 669 10.78 12.24 -17.21
C LYS A 669 10.79 10.94 -18.02
N THR A 670 11.93 10.56 -18.54
CA THR A 670 12.10 9.35 -19.33
C THR A 670 12.57 8.15 -18.49
N SER A 671 12.85 8.36 -17.20
CA SER A 671 13.42 7.33 -16.29
C SER A 671 14.68 6.69 -16.88
N THR A 672 15.63 7.53 -17.34
CA THR A 672 16.88 7.08 -17.96
C THR A 672 18.12 7.68 -17.30
N LEU A 673 19.24 6.93 -17.34
CA LEU A 673 20.58 7.45 -17.08
C LEU A 673 21.32 7.54 -18.41
N ILE A 674 21.86 8.72 -18.74
CA ILE A 674 22.55 8.99 -19.99
C ILE A 674 23.99 9.41 -19.68
N GLY A 675 24.98 8.66 -20.21
CA GLY A 675 26.39 9.00 -20.11
C GLY A 675 26.71 10.21 -20.98
N LYS A 676 27.29 11.25 -20.39
CA LYS A 676 27.62 12.49 -21.10
C LYS A 676 28.67 12.28 -22.21
N ARG A 677 29.68 11.46 -21.96
CA ARG A 677 30.80 11.16 -22.86
C ARG A 677 30.47 10.05 -23.85
N THR A 678 29.99 8.91 -23.33
CA THR A 678 29.78 7.70 -24.13
C THR A 678 28.44 7.68 -24.87
N ARG A 679 27.47 8.50 -24.44
CA ARG A 679 26.06 8.46 -24.87
C ARG A 679 25.39 7.11 -24.61
N GLN A 680 26.00 6.26 -23.80
CA GLN A 680 25.36 5.04 -23.33
C GLN A 680 24.14 5.39 -22.48
N THR A 681 23.06 4.62 -22.65
CA THR A 681 21.82 4.86 -21.93
C THR A 681 21.43 3.61 -21.15
N PHE A 682 21.02 3.79 -19.91
CA PHE A 682 20.33 2.78 -19.11
C PHE A 682 18.88 3.21 -18.89
N GLN A 683 17.95 2.29 -19.12
CA GLN A 683 16.51 2.56 -19.06
C GLN A 683 15.74 1.42 -18.39
N LEU A 684 14.49 1.67 -18.04
CA LEU A 684 13.60 0.65 -17.49
C LEU A 684 13.50 -0.57 -18.42
N ALA A 685 13.29 -1.73 -17.84
CA ALA A 685 13.18 -3.05 -18.46
C ALA A 685 14.40 -3.51 -19.29
N GLN A 686 15.44 -2.72 -19.40
CA GLN A 686 16.69 -3.16 -20.04
C GLN A 686 17.23 -4.40 -19.33
N VAL A 687 17.63 -5.40 -20.11
CA VAL A 687 18.28 -6.62 -19.61
C VAL A 687 19.78 -6.36 -19.50
N LEU A 688 20.34 -6.71 -18.36
CA LEU A 688 21.76 -6.52 -18.03
C LEU A 688 22.31 -7.80 -17.39
N ASP A 689 23.56 -8.14 -17.71
CA ASP A 689 24.31 -9.15 -16.97
C ASP A 689 25.02 -8.48 -15.80
N VAL A 690 24.66 -8.92 -14.60
CA VAL A 690 25.12 -8.32 -13.34
C VAL A 690 25.76 -9.37 -12.45
N ARG A 691 26.76 -8.96 -11.68
CA ARG A 691 27.41 -9.80 -10.68
C ARG A 691 26.86 -9.45 -9.30
N LEU A 692 26.40 -10.43 -8.54
CA LEU A 692 26.02 -10.24 -7.15
C LEU A 692 27.27 -9.96 -6.30
N LYS A 693 27.38 -8.77 -5.74
CA LYS A 693 28.51 -8.33 -4.90
C LYS A 693 28.26 -8.58 -3.43
N GLU A 694 27.02 -8.39 -3.00
CA GLU A 694 26.66 -8.47 -1.59
C GLU A 694 25.21 -8.91 -1.43
N ALA A 695 24.96 -9.81 -0.48
CA ALA A 695 23.63 -10.20 -0.02
C ALA A 695 23.58 -10.08 1.50
N LYS A 696 22.67 -9.25 2.01
CA LYS A 696 22.51 -8.95 3.45
C LYS A 696 21.13 -9.40 3.94
N PRO A 697 20.96 -10.60 4.48
CA PRO A 697 19.69 -11.07 5.02
C PRO A 697 19.13 -10.16 6.13
N VAL A 698 20.00 -9.60 6.98
CA VAL A 698 19.61 -8.67 8.06
C VAL A 698 18.80 -7.49 7.58
N THR A 699 19.16 -6.93 6.42
CA THR A 699 18.46 -5.78 5.83
C THR A 699 17.64 -6.15 4.59
N GLY A 700 17.67 -7.40 4.12
CA GLY A 700 17.10 -7.81 2.84
C GLY A 700 17.78 -7.16 1.63
N GLY A 701 19.03 -6.64 1.78
CA GLY A 701 19.74 -5.87 0.77
C GLY A 701 20.53 -6.74 -0.20
N LEU A 702 20.41 -6.49 -1.50
CA LEU A 702 21.24 -7.05 -2.56
C LEU A 702 21.96 -5.92 -3.28
N ILE A 703 23.28 -6.05 -3.46
CA ILE A 703 24.10 -5.11 -4.22
C ILE A 703 24.68 -5.84 -5.42
N PHE A 704 24.49 -5.25 -6.58
CA PHE A 704 25.00 -5.76 -7.85
C PHE A 704 26.07 -4.83 -8.44
N SER A 705 26.88 -5.38 -9.33
CA SER A 705 27.77 -4.61 -10.21
C SER A 705 27.57 -5.04 -11.65
N LEU A 706 27.76 -4.12 -12.59
CA LEU A 706 27.78 -4.45 -14.00
C LEU A 706 29.08 -5.23 -14.32
N ASP A 707 29.01 -6.26 -15.16
CA ASP A 707 30.24 -6.90 -15.65
C ASP A 707 30.91 -6.01 -16.71
N ALA A 708 32.21 -5.87 -16.63
CA ALA A 708 33.00 -5.07 -17.56
C ALA A 708 32.86 -5.50 -19.04
N HIS A 709 32.50 -6.76 -19.29
CA HIS A 709 32.27 -7.29 -20.64
C HIS A 709 30.83 -7.05 -21.17
N ALA A 710 29.85 -6.87 -20.30
CA ALA A 710 28.44 -6.60 -20.66
C ALA A 710 28.19 -5.13 -21.08
N ALA A 711 29.19 -4.26 -20.94
CA ALA A 711 29.09 -2.83 -21.22
C ALA A 711 29.02 -2.45 -22.74
N ARG A 712 28.92 -3.43 -23.63
CA ARG A 712 28.69 -3.21 -25.07
C ARG A 712 27.19 -3.20 -25.41
N ALA A 713 26.41 -2.34 -24.77
CA ALA A 713 25.03 -2.09 -25.18
C ALA A 713 24.96 -1.31 -26.51
N PRO A 714 23.93 -1.49 -27.34
CA PRO A 714 23.85 -0.85 -28.63
C PRO A 714 23.86 0.68 -28.47
N ARG A 715 24.72 1.34 -29.26
CA ARG A 715 24.74 2.80 -29.36
C ARG A 715 23.37 3.28 -29.86
N ALA A 716 22.69 4.14 -29.11
CA ALA A 716 21.51 4.81 -29.56
C ALA A 716 21.80 5.48 -30.94
N GLY A 717 21.14 5.02 -31.99
CA GLY A 717 21.24 5.61 -33.30
C GLY A 717 20.75 7.06 -33.22
N GLY A 718 21.67 8.00 -33.31
CA GLY A 718 21.33 9.42 -33.40
C GLY A 718 20.43 9.68 -34.61
N PRO A 719 19.53 10.65 -34.57
CA PRO A 719 18.66 10.99 -35.69
C PRO A 719 19.53 11.35 -36.89
N LYS A 720 19.34 10.64 -38.00
CA LYS A 720 19.99 10.93 -39.27
C LYS A 720 19.61 12.36 -39.69
N PRO A 721 20.57 13.25 -40.02
CA PRO A 721 20.23 14.57 -40.48
C PRO A 721 19.48 14.47 -41.81
N HIS A 722 18.31 15.07 -41.85
CA HIS A 722 17.52 15.24 -43.06
C HIS A 722 18.36 15.89 -44.14
N ARG A 723 18.74 15.14 -45.18
CA ARG A 723 19.42 15.63 -46.35
C ARG A 723 18.39 16.42 -47.17
N GLN A 724 18.43 17.76 -47.09
CA GLN A 724 17.67 18.63 -48.00
C GLN A 724 18.12 18.38 -49.45
N GLN A 725 17.25 17.75 -50.24
CA GLN A 725 17.42 17.72 -51.70
C GLN A 725 17.19 19.12 -52.26
N LYS A 726 18.28 19.75 -52.68
CA LYS A 726 18.23 20.95 -53.52
C LYS A 726 17.71 20.55 -54.88
N HIS A 727 16.47 20.90 -55.20
CA HIS A 727 15.96 20.89 -56.56
C HIS A 727 16.72 21.94 -57.37
N ARG A 728 17.58 21.50 -58.27
CA ARG A 728 18.07 22.32 -59.40
C ARG A 728 16.99 22.33 -60.47
N ARG A 729 16.40 23.49 -60.74
CA ARG A 729 15.64 23.76 -61.95
C ARG A 729 16.62 23.85 -63.13
N ARG A 730 16.31 23.16 -64.20
CA ARG A 730 16.48 23.51 -65.57
C ARG A 730 15.16 23.33 -66.29
#